data_5cce5c40a42ed037624e341db9395049
#
_entry.id   5cce5c40a42ed037624e341db9395049
#
_cell.length_a   1.000
_cell.length_b   1.000
_cell.length_c   1.000
_cell.angle_alpha   90.00
_cell.angle_beta   90.00
_cell.angle_gamma   90.00
#
_symmetry.space_group_name_H-M   'P 1'
#
loop_
_entity.id
_entity.type
_entity.pdbx_description
1 polymer ?
#
loop_
_entity_poly.entity_id
_entity_poly.type
_entity_poly.pdbx_seq_one_letter_code
_entity_poly.pdbx_strand_id
1 'polypeptide(L)'
;MQSLPVLATTNLEQMSLGELMNINVIGASKYEQKQQQAAAAVSIITRKDIRTYGWRTLNQALASLPGIHPTYDYQYEYLGTRGFGLPGDFNTRVLITINGNRINDATYDQGPTGRDFPLDIDLIERIEFIPGPGSAVYGQNAMLGVVNIVTRKGADIKGAELSASYQTAEIMPQERVTLGKQFDNGTDALISFSGLQSRGADRFFEFGDTGVSGIAHRLDGENVKQMFARASHGSLSFDFIYGNRHKGDPTGMFFSDPLVAGQFQRDQRLNTQIQYNDNFANNTLNVLGRAFLGQYRYDNPMIYGGDRTLSTGPSDWHGVELRLLSTALTDHKLMAGFEYQNNTSIKQTFQNFSSPDENITIKSAVMRIGVYLQDEWRITDTLSATVGLRYDHNHWIGSRLSPRGALIWQATPKATFKALYGRAHRSPNSYERDYGDNISQVANPGLHSESVDTAELVADYLAQPTLNLRANVYAWDMYHLIALGIDPLSGLSQYQQNSKKVLARGAELSLDKTWDWGARLRGSFGIQNAEQQNSHLPNSPYYLGKLNFSLPIPLITGLRAGSELQYYGKRKTLDGSNTDSYVLANLNLVTNVPQVKGLEASLSIYNLFNENYLHPAADTNWQNTFWQPGRTVRFRLDYRF
;
A
#
# COMPACT_ATOMS: atom_id res chain seq x y z
N MET A 1 16.89 -39.69 14.20
CA MET A 1 15.75 -38.96 13.61
C MET A 1 15.18 -38.04 14.67
N GLN A 2 15.73 -36.84 14.81
CA GLN A 2 15.12 -35.79 15.65
C GLN A 2 14.23 -34.96 14.72
N SER A 3 12.94 -35.03 14.97
CA SER A 3 11.95 -34.15 14.36
C SER A 3 12.33 -32.70 14.62
N LEU A 4 12.58 -31.94 13.57
CA LEU A 4 12.68 -30.48 13.63
C LEU A 4 11.39 -29.92 14.24
N PRO A 5 11.45 -28.90 15.10
CA PRO A 5 10.26 -28.29 15.63
C PRO A 5 9.50 -27.66 14.46
N VAL A 6 8.30 -28.15 14.21
CA VAL A 6 7.25 -27.42 13.49
C VAL A 6 7.25 -26.02 14.12
N LEU A 7 7.60 -24.99 13.33
CA LEU A 7 7.52 -23.60 13.74
C LEU A 7 6.11 -23.37 14.28
N ALA A 8 6.00 -23.31 15.59
CA ALA A 8 4.78 -22.93 16.25
C ALA A 8 4.34 -21.61 15.62
N THR A 9 3.12 -21.57 15.09
CA THR A 9 2.48 -20.33 14.64
C THR A 9 2.51 -19.39 15.84
N THR A 10 3.48 -18.48 15.86
CA THR A 10 3.67 -17.52 16.93
C THR A 10 2.41 -16.67 16.94
N ASN A 11 1.60 -16.78 17.98
CA ASN A 11 0.35 -16.03 18.10
C ASN A 11 0.71 -14.56 18.35
N LEU A 12 0.82 -13.77 17.28
CA LEU A 12 1.16 -12.34 17.30
C LEU A 12 0.24 -11.53 18.24
N GLU A 13 -0.95 -12.06 18.52
CA GLU A 13 -1.95 -11.41 19.37
C GLU A 13 -1.55 -11.40 20.87
N GLN A 14 -0.64 -12.27 21.30
CA GLN A 14 -0.23 -12.43 22.70
C GLN A 14 1.19 -11.96 22.99
N MET A 15 1.92 -11.50 21.98
CA MET A 15 3.34 -11.11 22.11
C MET A 15 3.52 -9.84 22.93
N SER A 16 4.54 -9.84 23.79
CA SER A 16 5.07 -8.65 24.46
C SER A 16 5.74 -7.71 23.46
N LEU A 17 5.99 -6.45 23.83
CA LEU A 17 6.68 -5.48 22.96
C LEU A 17 8.08 -5.97 22.54
N GLY A 18 8.83 -6.59 23.47
CA GLY A 18 10.14 -7.16 23.17
C GLY A 18 10.07 -8.31 22.14
N GLU A 19 9.01 -9.12 22.19
CA GLU A 19 8.74 -10.16 21.18
C GLU A 19 8.29 -9.55 19.86
N LEU A 20 7.46 -8.50 19.88
CA LEU A 20 7.04 -7.76 18.67
C LEU A 20 8.24 -7.13 17.94
N MET A 21 9.25 -6.61 18.67
CA MET A 21 10.49 -6.09 18.07
C MET A 21 11.39 -7.20 17.50
N ASN A 22 11.22 -8.44 17.94
CA ASN A 22 11.89 -9.62 17.42
C ASN A 22 11.08 -10.39 16.37
N ILE A 23 9.94 -9.82 15.91
CA ILE A 23 9.19 -10.43 14.80
C ILE A 23 10.09 -10.54 13.57
N ASN A 24 10.01 -11.69 12.93
CA ASN A 24 10.63 -11.90 11.64
C ASN A 24 9.87 -11.11 10.57
N VAL A 25 10.56 -10.20 9.89
CA VAL A 25 10.08 -9.47 8.72
C VAL A 25 10.67 -10.07 7.45
N ILE A 26 9.93 -10.03 6.37
CA ILE A 26 10.34 -10.53 5.06
C ILE A 26 10.55 -9.36 4.08
N GLY A 27 9.75 -8.32 4.23
CA GLY A 27 9.67 -7.22 3.27
C GLY A 27 10.97 -6.43 3.08
N ALA A 28 11.89 -6.40 4.05
CA ALA A 28 13.13 -5.63 3.93
C ALA A 28 14.19 -6.30 3.03
N SER A 29 14.15 -7.63 2.87
CA SER A 29 15.20 -8.41 2.20
C SER A 29 14.69 -9.64 1.45
N LYS A 30 13.37 -9.84 1.33
CA LYS A 30 12.73 -11.04 0.74
C LYS A 30 13.00 -12.36 1.49
N TYR A 31 13.64 -12.34 2.65
CA TYR A 31 13.80 -13.49 3.55
C TYR A 31 13.54 -13.09 5.01
N GLU A 32 13.27 -14.07 5.84
CA GLU A 32 12.97 -13.83 7.25
C GLU A 32 14.18 -13.35 8.03
N GLN A 33 14.04 -12.21 8.70
CA GLN A 33 15.04 -11.64 9.60
C GLN A 33 14.37 -10.82 10.69
N LYS A 34 15.02 -10.66 11.84
CA LYS A 34 14.49 -9.83 12.92
C LYS A 34 14.38 -8.38 12.48
N GLN A 35 13.29 -7.69 12.86
CA GLN A 35 13.06 -6.28 12.51
C GLN A 35 14.27 -5.38 12.88
N GLN A 36 14.90 -5.62 14.03
CA GLN A 36 16.08 -4.85 14.47
C GLN A 36 17.30 -5.04 13.56
N GLN A 37 17.46 -6.23 12.95
CA GLN A 37 18.57 -6.57 12.06
C GLN A 37 18.28 -6.17 10.60
N ALA A 38 17.05 -5.78 10.29
CA ALA A 38 16.68 -5.37 8.94
C ALA A 38 17.41 -4.07 8.56
N ALA A 39 17.99 -4.05 7.35
CA ALA A 39 18.64 -2.87 6.76
C ALA A 39 17.60 -1.84 6.27
N ALA A 40 16.62 -1.50 7.11
CA ALA A 40 15.55 -0.56 6.86
C ALA A 40 14.84 -0.14 8.15
N ALA A 41 14.09 0.97 8.11
CA ALA A 41 13.20 1.42 9.18
C ALA A 41 11.81 0.76 9.04
N VAL A 42 11.73 -0.56 9.24
CA VAL A 42 10.47 -1.32 9.04
C VAL A 42 9.43 -0.96 10.08
N SER A 43 8.19 -0.72 9.64
CA SER A 43 6.99 -0.61 10.49
C SER A 43 6.07 -1.80 10.27
N ILE A 44 5.49 -2.32 11.35
CA ILE A 44 4.60 -3.49 11.31
C ILE A 44 3.23 -3.09 11.84
N ILE A 45 2.19 -3.51 11.11
CA ILE A 45 0.79 -3.48 11.53
C ILE A 45 0.31 -4.92 11.60
N THR A 46 -0.19 -5.35 12.74
CA THR A 46 -0.70 -6.70 12.95
C THR A 46 -2.20 -6.77 12.70
N ARG A 47 -2.72 -7.98 12.49
CA ARG A 47 -4.16 -8.25 12.46
C ARG A 47 -4.86 -7.73 13.72
N LYS A 48 -4.24 -7.86 14.89
CA LYS A 48 -4.75 -7.32 16.14
C LYS A 48 -4.92 -5.80 16.08
N ASP A 49 -3.97 -5.07 15.48
CA ASP A 49 -4.08 -3.62 15.30
C ASP A 49 -5.26 -3.30 14.37
N ILE A 50 -5.39 -3.99 13.21
CA ILE A 50 -6.48 -3.79 12.24
C ILE A 50 -7.84 -3.92 12.93
N ARG A 51 -8.02 -4.96 13.75
CA ARG A 51 -9.28 -5.21 14.49
C ARG A 51 -9.49 -4.22 15.64
N THR A 52 -8.42 -3.90 16.36
CA THR A 52 -8.49 -3.00 17.53
C THR A 52 -8.88 -1.58 17.14
N TYR A 53 -8.37 -1.08 15.99
CA TYR A 53 -8.67 0.27 15.52
C TYR A 53 -9.80 0.32 14.48
N GLY A 54 -10.28 -0.83 14.01
CA GLY A 54 -11.40 -0.95 13.10
C GLY A 54 -11.13 -0.45 11.68
N TRP A 55 -9.87 -0.50 11.21
CA TRP A 55 -9.51 -0.05 9.86
C TRP A 55 -10.22 -0.85 8.77
N ARG A 56 -10.68 -0.15 7.73
CA ARG A 56 -11.54 -0.68 6.66
C ARG A 56 -10.79 -0.93 5.36
N THR A 57 -9.71 -0.17 5.12
CA THR A 57 -8.87 -0.25 3.92
C THR A 57 -7.40 -0.35 4.29
N LEU A 58 -6.58 -0.82 3.36
CA LEU A 58 -5.13 -0.85 3.53
C LEU A 58 -4.58 0.56 3.77
N ASN A 59 -5.11 1.57 3.07
CA ASN A 59 -4.70 2.96 3.23
C ASN A 59 -4.94 3.47 4.66
N GLN A 60 -6.09 3.18 5.27
CA GLN A 60 -6.37 3.56 6.65
C GLN A 60 -5.38 2.94 7.65
N ALA A 61 -5.03 1.67 7.45
CA ALA A 61 -4.02 1.02 8.28
C ALA A 61 -2.65 1.69 8.12
N LEU A 62 -2.21 1.94 6.88
CA LEU A 62 -0.95 2.61 6.57
C LEU A 62 -0.90 4.06 7.07
N ALA A 63 -2.03 4.78 7.07
CA ALA A 63 -2.14 6.15 7.57
C ALA A 63 -1.82 6.29 9.08
N SER A 64 -1.83 5.18 9.84
CA SER A 64 -1.41 5.14 11.24
C SER A 64 0.12 5.19 11.44
N LEU A 65 0.90 5.00 10.36
CA LEU A 65 2.35 4.93 10.41
C LEU A 65 3.02 6.30 10.31
N PRO A 66 4.27 6.45 10.84
CA PRO A 66 5.05 7.67 10.70
C PRO A 66 5.25 8.05 9.23
N GLY A 67 5.28 9.36 8.93
CA GLY A 67 5.58 9.88 7.60
C GLY A 67 4.52 9.65 6.53
N ILE A 68 3.41 8.96 6.84
CA ILE A 68 2.33 8.65 5.89
C ILE A 68 1.20 9.67 6.00
N HIS A 69 0.75 10.16 4.84
CA HIS A 69 -0.42 11.02 4.74
C HIS A 69 -1.31 10.58 3.56
N PRO A 70 -2.58 10.23 3.83
CA PRO A 70 -3.51 9.82 2.79
C PRO A 70 -4.13 11.02 2.07
N THR A 71 -4.59 10.78 0.84
CA THR A 71 -5.48 11.67 0.09
C THR A 71 -6.58 10.83 -0.55
N TYR A 72 -7.79 11.34 -0.61
CA TYR A 72 -8.95 10.66 -1.22
C TYR A 72 -9.72 11.64 -2.08
N ASP A 73 -10.02 11.26 -3.32
CA ASP A 73 -10.70 12.07 -4.34
C ASP A 73 -12.10 11.56 -4.68
N TYR A 74 -12.67 10.68 -3.86
CA TYR A 74 -13.93 9.95 -4.06
C TYR A 74 -13.86 8.80 -5.07
N GLN A 75 -12.73 8.65 -5.77
CA GLN A 75 -12.47 7.51 -6.65
C GLN A 75 -11.41 6.59 -6.07
N TYR A 76 -10.24 7.14 -5.73
CA TYR A 76 -9.08 6.39 -5.25
C TYR A 76 -8.49 6.97 -3.97
N GLU A 77 -7.84 6.10 -3.21
CA GLU A 77 -7.05 6.47 -2.03
C GLU A 77 -5.57 6.50 -2.41
N TYR A 78 -4.93 7.67 -2.23
CA TYR A 78 -3.53 7.88 -2.53
C TYR A 78 -2.69 7.88 -1.26
N LEU A 79 -1.45 7.38 -1.37
CA LEU A 79 -0.52 7.24 -0.26
C LEU A 79 0.65 8.22 -0.42
N GLY A 80 0.63 9.30 0.33
CA GLY A 80 1.79 10.16 0.45
C GLY A 80 2.78 9.63 1.48
N THR A 81 4.07 9.74 1.18
CA THR A 81 5.16 9.23 2.02
C THR A 81 6.22 10.31 2.19
N ARG A 82 6.54 10.67 3.45
CA ARG A 82 7.64 11.60 3.79
C ARG A 82 7.60 12.93 3.03
N GLY A 83 6.41 13.50 2.91
CA GLY A 83 6.17 14.77 2.23
C GLY A 83 6.00 14.68 0.72
N PHE A 84 6.17 13.51 0.13
CA PHE A 84 5.91 13.28 -1.28
C PHE A 84 4.65 12.45 -1.48
N GLY A 85 3.73 12.91 -2.33
CA GLY A 85 2.48 12.22 -2.68
C GLY A 85 1.61 13.16 -3.49
N LEU A 86 1.80 13.19 -4.82
CA LEU A 86 0.97 14.01 -5.69
C LEU A 86 -0.43 13.39 -5.80
N PRO A 87 -1.51 14.16 -5.71
CA PRO A 87 -2.84 13.68 -6.05
C PRO A 87 -2.85 13.18 -7.50
N GLY A 88 -3.51 12.06 -7.76
CA GLY A 88 -3.60 11.48 -9.11
C GLY A 88 -2.38 10.65 -9.56
N ASP A 89 -1.38 10.37 -8.69
CA ASP A 89 -0.23 9.54 -9.07
C ASP A 89 -0.49 8.02 -8.97
N PHE A 90 -1.69 7.63 -8.53
CA PHE A 90 -2.15 6.23 -8.41
C PHE A 90 -1.20 5.30 -7.65
N ASN A 91 -0.41 5.83 -6.71
CA ASN A 91 0.59 5.10 -5.91
C ASN A 91 1.64 4.36 -6.77
N THR A 92 1.96 4.83 -7.95
CA THR A 92 2.86 4.19 -8.91
C THR A 92 4.29 4.04 -8.39
N ARG A 93 4.67 4.85 -7.38
CA ARG A 93 5.99 4.90 -6.76
C ARG A 93 6.11 4.05 -5.50
N VAL A 94 5.01 3.36 -5.10
CA VAL A 94 4.96 2.44 -3.98
C VAL A 94 4.69 1.03 -4.51
N LEU A 95 5.54 0.09 -4.16
CA LEU A 95 5.33 -1.32 -4.50
C LEU A 95 4.43 -1.98 -3.47
N ILE A 96 3.36 -2.64 -3.92
CA ILE A 96 2.50 -3.46 -3.08
C ILE A 96 2.69 -4.93 -3.43
N THR A 97 2.95 -5.75 -2.42
CA THR A 97 3.10 -7.21 -2.58
C THR A 97 2.15 -7.94 -1.63
N ILE A 98 1.59 -9.06 -2.11
CA ILE A 98 0.84 -10.01 -1.27
C ILE A 98 1.58 -11.35 -1.30
N ASN A 99 1.99 -11.83 -0.13
CA ASN A 99 2.82 -13.03 0.03
C ASN A 99 4.07 -13.01 -0.86
N GLY A 100 4.64 -11.81 -1.03
CA GLY A 100 5.84 -11.54 -1.83
C GLY A 100 5.60 -11.40 -3.34
N ASN A 101 4.37 -11.61 -3.86
CA ASN A 101 4.04 -11.34 -5.26
C ASN A 101 3.56 -9.91 -5.45
N ARG A 102 4.10 -9.23 -6.46
CA ARG A 102 3.71 -7.87 -6.88
C ARG A 102 2.26 -7.86 -7.37
N ILE A 103 1.48 -6.86 -6.97
CA ILE A 103 0.10 -6.68 -7.42
C ILE A 103 -0.16 -5.36 -8.17
N ASN A 104 0.84 -4.49 -8.31
CA ASN A 104 0.74 -3.32 -9.19
C ASN A 104 0.45 -3.81 -10.62
N ASP A 105 -0.53 -3.20 -11.30
CA ASP A 105 -0.92 -3.62 -12.66
C ASP A 105 0.12 -3.25 -13.73
N ALA A 106 -0.08 -3.74 -14.94
CA ALA A 106 0.87 -3.53 -16.03
C ALA A 106 0.54 -2.34 -16.94
N THR A 107 -0.66 -1.73 -16.83
CA THR A 107 -1.07 -0.57 -17.64
C THR A 107 -0.65 0.73 -16.98
N TYR A 108 -1.05 0.91 -15.72
CA TYR A 108 -0.87 2.14 -14.96
C TYR A 108 0.21 2.02 -13.86
N ASP A 109 0.75 0.82 -13.61
CA ASP A 109 1.60 0.51 -12.45
C ASP A 109 0.93 0.87 -11.09
N GLN A 110 -0.40 0.96 -11.05
CA GLN A 110 -1.16 1.39 -9.88
C GLN A 110 -0.96 0.46 -8.68
N GLY A 111 -0.64 1.05 -7.53
CA GLY A 111 -0.61 0.37 -6.23
C GLY A 111 -1.95 0.54 -5.49
N PRO A 112 -2.87 -0.45 -5.51
CA PRO A 112 -4.18 -0.34 -4.89
C PRO A 112 -4.06 -0.30 -3.37
N THR A 113 -4.63 0.73 -2.71
CA THR A 113 -4.59 0.87 -1.24
C THR A 113 -5.97 1.08 -0.61
N GLY A 114 -6.95 1.51 -1.42
CA GLY A 114 -8.33 1.73 -1.03
C GLY A 114 -9.18 0.47 -1.16
N ARG A 115 -10.42 0.64 -1.56
CA ARG A 115 -11.34 -0.49 -1.83
C ARG A 115 -11.09 -1.17 -3.17
N ASP A 116 -10.22 -0.60 -4.01
CA ASP A 116 -9.62 -1.20 -5.20
C ASP A 116 -8.57 -2.27 -4.88
N PHE A 117 -8.12 -2.36 -3.61
CA PHE A 117 -7.26 -3.42 -3.12
C PHE A 117 -7.99 -4.77 -3.19
N PRO A 118 -7.42 -5.81 -3.84
CA PRO A 118 -8.18 -7.00 -4.22
C PRO A 118 -8.40 -8.01 -3.09
N LEU A 119 -8.01 -7.69 -1.86
CA LEU A 119 -8.11 -8.58 -0.70
C LEU A 119 -8.87 -7.89 0.45
N ASP A 120 -9.81 -8.61 1.09
CA ASP A 120 -10.44 -8.15 2.32
C ASP A 120 -9.37 -7.95 3.42
N ILE A 121 -9.40 -6.79 4.08
CA ILE A 121 -8.38 -6.41 5.08
C ILE A 121 -8.28 -7.39 6.25
N ASP A 122 -9.35 -8.09 6.59
CA ASP A 122 -9.38 -9.09 7.68
C ASP A 122 -8.66 -10.39 7.34
N LEU A 123 -8.31 -10.60 6.08
CA LEU A 123 -7.47 -11.73 5.64
C LEU A 123 -5.98 -11.44 5.77
N ILE A 124 -5.62 -10.23 6.18
CA ILE A 124 -4.25 -9.82 6.44
C ILE A 124 -3.85 -10.30 7.84
N GLU A 125 -2.72 -11.01 7.93
CA GLU A 125 -2.09 -11.38 9.20
C GLU A 125 -1.18 -10.24 9.70
N ARG A 126 -0.40 -9.64 8.77
CA ARG A 126 0.38 -8.44 9.04
C ARG A 126 0.71 -7.67 7.76
N ILE A 127 0.93 -6.38 7.93
CA ILE A 127 1.46 -5.46 6.93
C ILE A 127 2.84 -5.05 7.37
N GLU A 128 3.83 -5.18 6.50
CA GLU A 128 5.20 -4.72 6.69
C GLU A 128 5.41 -3.52 5.75
N PHE A 129 5.58 -2.33 6.30
CA PHE A 129 5.90 -1.14 5.52
C PHE A 129 7.38 -0.81 5.64
N ILE A 130 8.04 -0.72 4.51
CA ILE A 130 9.44 -0.38 4.37
C ILE A 130 9.51 0.97 3.66
N PRO A 131 9.73 2.09 4.37
CA PRO A 131 9.89 3.39 3.73
C PRO A 131 11.21 3.48 3.00
N GLY A 132 11.24 4.29 1.93
CA GLY A 132 12.44 4.54 1.13
C GLY A 132 12.72 3.48 0.07
N PRO A 133 13.93 3.46 -0.51
CA PRO A 133 14.25 2.72 -1.70
C PRO A 133 14.30 1.22 -1.47
N GLY A 134 13.37 0.51 -2.07
CA GLY A 134 13.31 -0.95 -2.10
C GLY A 134 13.86 -1.57 -3.39
N SER A 135 14.25 -0.76 -4.40
CA SER A 135 14.57 -1.28 -5.73
C SER A 135 15.75 -2.25 -5.77
N ALA A 136 16.73 -2.14 -4.86
CA ALA A 136 17.84 -3.08 -4.78
C ALA A 136 17.41 -4.53 -4.52
N VAL A 137 16.19 -4.74 -4.00
CA VAL A 137 15.62 -6.06 -3.73
C VAL A 137 14.41 -6.33 -4.63
N TYR A 138 13.56 -5.33 -4.85
CA TYR A 138 12.25 -5.47 -5.47
C TYR A 138 12.17 -4.90 -6.90
N GLY A 139 13.17 -4.13 -7.33
CA GLY A 139 13.16 -3.48 -8.64
C GLY A 139 12.17 -2.32 -8.75
N GLN A 140 11.49 -2.24 -9.86
CA GLN A 140 10.57 -1.16 -10.23
C GLN A 140 9.43 -0.94 -9.21
N ASN A 141 8.94 0.31 -9.12
CA ASN A 141 7.88 0.83 -8.24
C ASN A 141 8.25 0.90 -6.75
N ALA A 142 9.33 0.24 -6.30
CA ALA A 142 9.80 0.32 -4.92
C ALA A 142 10.63 1.60 -4.70
N MET A 143 10.11 2.77 -5.11
CA MET A 143 10.83 4.05 -5.09
C MET A 143 10.64 4.78 -3.76
N LEU A 144 9.40 4.95 -3.31
CA LEU A 144 9.06 5.63 -2.05
C LEU A 144 8.82 4.65 -0.90
N GLY A 145 8.61 3.39 -1.20
CA GLY A 145 8.43 2.35 -0.21
C GLY A 145 7.93 1.03 -0.78
N VAL A 146 7.94 0.02 0.09
CA VAL A 146 7.36 -1.30 -0.16
C VAL A 146 6.33 -1.61 0.92
N VAL A 147 5.13 -2.00 0.52
CA VAL A 147 4.08 -2.53 1.39
C VAL A 147 4.01 -4.03 1.15
N ASN A 148 4.55 -4.83 2.05
CA ASN A 148 4.47 -6.28 1.98
C ASN A 148 3.36 -6.80 2.88
N ILE A 149 2.38 -7.49 2.28
CA ILE A 149 1.22 -8.04 2.96
C ILE A 149 1.40 -9.53 3.11
N VAL A 150 1.31 -10.01 4.34
CA VAL A 150 1.29 -11.43 4.67
C VAL A 150 -0.12 -11.81 5.04
N THR A 151 -0.67 -12.82 4.34
CA THR A 151 -2.05 -13.26 4.54
C THR A 151 -2.18 -14.32 5.61
N ARG A 152 -3.38 -14.49 6.15
CA ARG A 152 -3.78 -15.59 7.03
C ARG A 152 -3.68 -16.93 6.30
N LYS A 153 -3.60 -18.01 7.09
CA LYS A 153 -3.56 -19.40 6.66
C LYS A 153 -4.81 -20.14 7.15
N GLY A 154 -5.06 -21.34 6.65
CA GLY A 154 -6.15 -22.20 7.12
C GLY A 154 -6.05 -22.54 8.60
N ALA A 155 -4.82 -22.74 9.10
CA ALA A 155 -4.54 -22.95 10.52
C ALA A 155 -4.98 -21.79 11.44
N ASP A 156 -5.11 -20.56 10.90
CA ASP A 156 -5.56 -19.38 11.66
C ASP A 156 -7.10 -19.28 11.74
N ILE A 157 -7.81 -19.96 10.84
CA ILE A 157 -9.28 -20.01 10.80
C ILE A 157 -9.82 -21.15 11.64
N LYS A 158 -9.32 -22.38 11.44
CA LYS A 158 -9.70 -23.60 12.17
C LYS A 158 -11.18 -23.97 12.08
N GLY A 159 -11.80 -23.76 10.93
CA GLY A 159 -13.21 -24.01 10.66
C GLY A 159 -13.81 -22.98 9.72
N ALA A 160 -14.86 -22.31 10.17
CA ALA A 160 -15.54 -21.27 9.41
C ALA A 160 -15.60 -19.95 10.17
N GLU A 161 -15.51 -18.84 9.45
CA GLU A 161 -15.65 -17.48 9.98
C GLU A 161 -16.64 -16.71 9.10
N LEU A 162 -17.70 -16.18 9.71
CA LEU A 162 -18.68 -15.29 9.07
C LEU A 162 -18.49 -13.88 9.61
N SER A 163 -18.53 -12.89 8.75
CA SER A 163 -18.48 -11.47 9.11
C SER A 163 -19.60 -10.73 8.42
N ALA A 164 -20.31 -9.89 9.16
CA ALA A 164 -21.29 -8.96 8.63
C ALA A 164 -21.09 -7.58 9.26
N SER A 165 -21.14 -6.52 8.46
CA SER A 165 -21.07 -5.16 8.98
C SER A 165 -21.99 -4.23 8.21
N TYR A 166 -22.36 -3.13 8.86
CA TYR A 166 -23.18 -2.06 8.30
C TYR A 166 -22.60 -0.70 8.67
N GLN A 167 -22.38 0.15 7.67
CA GLN A 167 -21.90 1.53 7.84
C GLN A 167 -23.00 2.51 7.44
N THR A 168 -23.18 3.57 8.25
CA THR A 168 -24.37 4.43 8.17
C THR A 168 -24.37 5.42 7.03
N ALA A 169 -23.30 6.18 6.84
CA ALA A 169 -23.31 7.36 5.97
C ALA A 169 -23.62 7.03 4.50
N GLU A 170 -23.03 5.95 3.96
CA GLU A 170 -23.21 5.52 2.58
C GLU A 170 -24.20 4.35 2.44
N ILE A 171 -24.93 3.99 3.52
CA ILE A 171 -25.83 2.81 3.56
C ILE A 171 -25.10 1.59 2.99
N MET A 172 -24.07 1.13 3.73
CA MET A 172 -23.09 0.20 3.17
C MET A 172 -23.00 -1.09 4.00
N PRO A 173 -23.76 -2.14 3.64
CA PRO A 173 -23.53 -3.50 4.12
C PRO A 173 -22.26 -4.08 3.52
N GLN A 174 -21.56 -4.89 4.32
CA GLN A 174 -20.41 -5.70 3.90
C GLN A 174 -20.51 -7.06 4.58
N GLU A 175 -20.15 -8.11 3.84
CA GLU A 175 -20.21 -9.49 4.30
C GLU A 175 -18.97 -10.26 3.89
N ARG A 176 -18.58 -11.28 4.67
CA ARG A 176 -17.46 -12.18 4.34
C ARG A 176 -17.73 -13.56 4.93
N VAL A 177 -17.41 -14.58 4.13
CA VAL A 177 -17.36 -15.99 4.54
C VAL A 177 -15.94 -16.48 4.29
N THR A 178 -15.33 -17.09 5.31
CA THR A 178 -14.00 -17.66 5.23
C THR A 178 -14.01 -19.08 5.78
N LEU A 179 -13.50 -20.02 5.01
CA LEU A 179 -13.28 -21.40 5.44
C LEU A 179 -11.77 -21.66 5.48
N GLY A 180 -11.30 -22.33 6.51
CA GLY A 180 -9.88 -22.62 6.62
C GLY A 180 -9.60 -23.77 7.57
N LYS A 181 -8.65 -24.62 7.16
CA LYS A 181 -8.24 -25.80 7.94
C LYS A 181 -6.81 -26.21 7.64
N GLN A 182 -6.13 -26.65 8.66
CA GLN A 182 -4.93 -27.46 8.53
C GLN A 182 -5.33 -28.94 8.69
N PHE A 183 -4.98 -29.76 7.70
CA PHE A 183 -5.29 -31.19 7.67
C PHE A 183 -4.15 -31.99 8.32
N ASP A 184 -4.46 -33.21 8.77
CA ASP A 184 -3.49 -34.09 9.45
C ASP A 184 -2.30 -34.48 8.58
N ASN A 185 -2.46 -34.48 7.25
CA ASN A 185 -1.39 -34.73 6.28
C ASN A 185 -0.45 -33.51 6.07
N GLY A 186 -0.61 -32.44 6.85
CA GLY A 186 0.19 -31.20 6.76
C GLY A 186 -0.29 -30.19 5.70
N THR A 187 -1.34 -30.51 4.94
CA THR A 187 -1.94 -29.55 4.01
C THR A 187 -2.66 -28.45 4.79
N ASP A 188 -2.40 -27.19 4.45
CA ASP A 188 -3.13 -26.02 4.95
C ASP A 188 -3.93 -25.41 3.80
N ALA A 189 -5.21 -25.13 4.01
CA ALA A 189 -6.07 -24.54 3.00
C ALA A 189 -7.01 -23.49 3.59
N LEU A 190 -7.18 -22.38 2.85
CA LEU A 190 -8.09 -21.30 3.15
C LEU A 190 -8.80 -20.84 1.88
N ILE A 191 -10.11 -20.57 1.97
CA ILE A 191 -10.89 -19.91 0.93
C ILE A 191 -11.79 -18.85 1.57
N SER A 192 -11.89 -17.69 0.95
CA SER A 192 -12.72 -16.59 1.44
C SER A 192 -13.43 -15.88 0.29
N PHE A 193 -14.67 -15.49 0.55
CA PHE A 193 -15.49 -14.64 -0.32
C PHE A 193 -15.95 -13.45 0.49
N SER A 194 -15.82 -12.23 -0.05
CA SER A 194 -16.34 -11.02 0.56
C SER A 194 -17.06 -10.15 -0.46
N GLY A 195 -18.07 -9.44 0.03
CA GLY A 195 -18.88 -8.51 -0.73
C GLY A 195 -19.15 -7.23 0.05
N LEU A 196 -19.21 -6.10 -0.68
CA LEU A 196 -19.60 -4.81 -0.15
C LEU A 196 -20.50 -4.13 -1.17
N GLN A 197 -21.57 -3.52 -0.69
CA GLN A 197 -22.44 -2.69 -1.50
C GLN A 197 -22.71 -1.37 -0.79
N SER A 198 -22.42 -0.25 -1.44
CA SER A 198 -22.73 1.09 -0.96
C SER A 198 -23.76 1.73 -1.90
N ARG A 199 -24.78 2.36 -1.32
CA ARG A 199 -25.73 3.18 -2.08
C ARG A 199 -25.21 4.57 -2.39
N GLY A 200 -24.05 4.95 -1.80
CA GLY A 200 -23.54 6.30 -1.85
C GLY A 200 -24.27 7.25 -0.90
N ALA A 201 -23.79 8.49 -0.87
CA ALA A 201 -24.36 9.58 -0.08
C ALA A 201 -24.60 10.81 -0.94
N ASP A 202 -25.51 11.67 -0.50
CA ASP A 202 -25.70 12.97 -1.11
C ASP A 202 -24.56 13.90 -0.68
N ARG A 203 -23.86 14.48 -1.67
CA ARG A 203 -22.68 15.32 -1.43
C ARG A 203 -22.71 16.56 -2.31
N PHE A 204 -22.42 17.71 -1.72
CA PHE A 204 -22.31 18.96 -2.47
C PHE A 204 -20.91 19.10 -3.08
N PHE A 205 -20.85 19.47 -4.36
CA PHE A 205 -19.61 19.78 -5.08
C PHE A 205 -19.73 21.09 -5.85
N GLU A 206 -18.60 21.77 -5.95
CA GLU A 206 -18.37 22.90 -6.86
C GLU A 206 -17.40 22.45 -7.93
N PHE A 207 -17.69 22.76 -9.20
CA PHE A 207 -16.91 22.25 -10.33
C PHE A 207 -16.07 23.35 -10.99
N GLY A 208 -15.24 24.00 -10.18
CA GLY A 208 -14.27 25.01 -10.65
C GLY A 208 -14.89 26.09 -11.51
N ASP A 209 -14.24 26.44 -12.59
CA ASP A 209 -14.63 27.53 -13.49
C ASP A 209 -15.84 27.21 -14.39
N THR A 210 -16.44 26.04 -14.27
CA THR A 210 -17.64 25.68 -15.05
C THR A 210 -18.87 26.50 -14.68
N GLY A 211 -18.87 27.12 -13.50
CA GLY A 211 -20.03 27.77 -12.90
C GLY A 211 -21.11 26.78 -12.41
N VAL A 212 -20.86 25.49 -12.46
CA VAL A 212 -21.76 24.44 -11.97
C VAL A 212 -21.43 24.12 -10.51
N SER A 213 -22.47 24.04 -9.69
CA SER A 213 -22.40 23.53 -8.32
C SER A 213 -23.72 22.85 -7.96
N GLY A 214 -23.68 21.85 -7.09
CA GLY A 214 -24.89 21.16 -6.68
C GLY A 214 -24.63 19.90 -5.88
N ILE A 215 -25.74 19.21 -5.56
CA ILE A 215 -25.69 17.97 -4.82
C ILE A 215 -25.61 16.79 -5.79
N ALA A 216 -24.54 16.03 -5.71
CA ALA A 216 -24.39 14.73 -6.34
C ALA A 216 -25.23 13.70 -5.54
N HIS A 217 -26.46 13.45 -5.99
CA HIS A 217 -27.38 12.54 -5.31
C HIS A 217 -26.95 11.08 -5.49
N ARG A 218 -26.22 10.54 -4.49
CA ARG A 218 -25.76 9.14 -4.45
C ARG A 218 -24.97 8.70 -5.68
N LEU A 219 -24.26 9.62 -6.33
CA LEU A 219 -23.43 9.30 -7.49
C LEU A 219 -22.16 8.52 -7.12
N ASP A 220 -21.80 8.51 -5.83
CA ASP A 220 -20.63 7.80 -5.27
C ASP A 220 -20.92 6.37 -4.81
N GLY A 221 -21.96 5.72 -5.34
CA GLY A 221 -22.29 4.31 -5.06
C GLY A 221 -21.11 3.38 -5.36
N GLU A 222 -20.98 2.27 -4.58
CA GLU A 222 -19.84 1.36 -4.72
C GLU A 222 -20.25 -0.10 -4.55
N ASN A 223 -19.71 -0.99 -5.38
CA ASN A 223 -19.87 -2.43 -5.25
C ASN A 223 -18.49 -3.09 -5.34
N VAL A 224 -18.15 -3.94 -4.35
CA VAL A 224 -16.89 -4.68 -4.32
C VAL A 224 -17.18 -6.15 -4.13
N LYS A 225 -16.51 -7.00 -4.92
CA LYS A 225 -16.53 -8.46 -4.77
C LYS A 225 -15.10 -8.97 -4.77
N GLN A 226 -14.76 -9.80 -3.79
CA GLN A 226 -13.42 -10.33 -3.62
C GLN A 226 -13.46 -11.83 -3.36
N MET A 227 -12.46 -12.53 -3.88
CA MET A 227 -12.23 -13.94 -3.60
C MET A 227 -10.74 -14.14 -3.32
N PHE A 228 -10.44 -14.86 -2.26
CA PHE A 228 -9.09 -15.27 -1.91
C PHE A 228 -9.07 -16.78 -1.65
N ALA A 229 -8.11 -17.48 -2.24
CA ALA A 229 -7.83 -18.85 -1.91
C ALA A 229 -6.32 -19.06 -1.73
N ARG A 230 -5.96 -19.84 -0.72
CA ARG A 230 -4.58 -20.21 -0.43
C ARG A 230 -4.53 -21.69 -0.07
N ALA A 231 -3.55 -22.40 -0.60
CA ALA A 231 -3.25 -23.77 -0.22
C ALA A 231 -1.73 -23.94 -0.07
N SER A 232 -1.29 -24.74 0.90
CA SER A 232 0.12 -25.13 1.01
C SER A 232 0.27 -26.57 1.49
N HIS A 233 1.31 -27.25 0.98
CA HIS A 233 1.69 -28.58 1.40
C HIS A 233 3.21 -28.75 1.29
N GLY A 234 3.87 -29.03 2.42
CA GLY A 234 5.33 -29.06 2.47
C GLY A 234 5.94 -27.74 2.00
N SER A 235 6.81 -27.81 1.00
CA SER A 235 7.51 -26.65 0.42
C SER A 235 6.72 -25.89 -0.64
N LEU A 236 5.55 -26.40 -1.05
CA LEU A 236 4.71 -25.81 -2.09
C LEU A 236 3.59 -24.95 -1.49
N SER A 237 3.33 -23.81 -2.10
CA SER A 237 2.15 -22.97 -1.81
C SER A 237 1.55 -22.42 -3.10
N PHE A 238 0.24 -22.20 -3.05
CA PHE A 238 -0.56 -21.62 -4.13
C PHE A 238 -1.44 -20.52 -3.55
N ASP A 239 -1.48 -19.36 -4.21
CA ASP A 239 -2.37 -18.26 -3.88
C ASP A 239 -3.19 -17.86 -5.12
N PHE A 240 -4.47 -17.59 -4.91
CA PHE A 240 -5.42 -17.03 -5.88
C PHE A 240 -6.11 -15.83 -5.27
N ILE A 241 -6.05 -14.69 -5.95
CA ILE A 241 -6.61 -13.42 -5.49
C ILE A 241 -7.44 -12.82 -6.63
N TYR A 242 -8.70 -12.54 -6.36
CA TYR A 242 -9.59 -11.86 -7.28
C TYR A 242 -10.30 -10.71 -6.58
N GLY A 243 -10.32 -9.54 -7.19
CA GLY A 243 -11.07 -8.36 -6.78
C GLY A 243 -11.77 -7.71 -7.96
N ASN A 244 -13.00 -7.26 -7.76
CA ASN A 244 -13.76 -6.47 -8.72
C ASN A 244 -14.48 -5.36 -7.97
N ARG A 245 -14.14 -4.13 -8.31
CA ARG A 245 -14.72 -2.91 -7.75
C ARG A 245 -15.42 -2.13 -8.85
N HIS A 246 -16.60 -1.63 -8.54
CA HIS A 246 -17.35 -0.66 -9.35
C HIS A 246 -17.65 0.54 -8.46
N LYS A 247 -17.20 1.73 -8.87
CA LYS A 247 -17.32 2.98 -8.09
C LYS A 247 -17.90 4.08 -8.95
N GLY A 248 -19.06 4.61 -8.57
CA GLY A 248 -19.69 5.76 -9.20
C GLY A 248 -18.86 7.04 -9.02
N ASP A 249 -18.92 7.93 -9.99
CA ASP A 249 -18.19 9.20 -9.97
C ASP A 249 -19.10 10.38 -9.61
N PRO A 250 -18.93 10.97 -8.41
CA PRO A 250 -19.64 12.19 -8.02
C PRO A 250 -18.90 13.47 -8.39
N THR A 251 -17.62 13.37 -8.82
CA THR A 251 -16.69 14.52 -8.91
C THR A 251 -16.49 15.06 -10.31
N GLY A 252 -17.01 14.35 -11.34
CA GLY A 252 -16.72 14.70 -12.74
C GLY A 252 -15.24 14.56 -13.05
N MET A 253 -14.62 13.44 -12.61
CA MET A 253 -13.20 13.15 -12.82
C MET A 253 -12.85 13.19 -14.31
N PHE A 254 -11.62 13.55 -14.64
CA PHE A 254 -11.13 13.75 -16.00
C PHE A 254 -11.92 14.82 -16.78
N PHE A 255 -12.47 15.81 -16.07
CA PHE A 255 -13.28 16.90 -16.65
C PHE A 255 -14.56 16.42 -17.34
N SER A 256 -15.11 15.31 -16.90
CA SER A 256 -16.41 14.82 -17.38
C SER A 256 -17.56 15.69 -16.88
N ASP A 257 -18.74 15.51 -17.47
CA ASP A 257 -19.91 16.35 -17.18
C ASP A 257 -20.30 16.29 -15.69
N PRO A 258 -20.39 17.43 -15.00
CA PRO A 258 -20.76 17.52 -13.60
C PRO A 258 -22.17 16.98 -13.29
N LEU A 259 -22.32 16.27 -12.16
CA LEU A 259 -23.61 15.85 -11.59
C LEU A 259 -24.43 14.90 -12.50
N VAL A 260 -23.78 14.25 -13.46
CA VAL A 260 -24.43 13.32 -14.39
C VAL A 260 -24.28 11.89 -13.90
N ALA A 261 -25.40 11.16 -13.83
CA ALA A 261 -25.41 9.76 -13.44
C ALA A 261 -24.90 8.82 -14.54
N GLY A 262 -24.36 7.66 -14.15
CA GLY A 262 -23.88 6.64 -15.07
C GLY A 262 -22.39 6.71 -15.39
N GLN A 263 -21.66 7.64 -14.78
CA GLN A 263 -20.21 7.74 -14.81
C GLN A 263 -19.62 6.91 -13.66
N PHE A 264 -18.62 6.09 -13.95
CA PHE A 264 -18.01 5.22 -12.94
C PHE A 264 -16.62 4.73 -13.35
N GLN A 265 -15.85 4.22 -12.37
CA GLN A 265 -14.66 3.41 -12.60
C GLN A 265 -14.95 1.96 -12.19
N ARG A 266 -14.49 1.02 -13.00
CA ARG A 266 -14.47 -0.39 -12.67
C ARG A 266 -13.04 -0.91 -12.72
N ASP A 267 -12.58 -1.46 -11.59
CA ASP A 267 -11.28 -2.10 -11.43
C ASP A 267 -11.48 -3.59 -11.17
N GLN A 268 -10.97 -4.43 -12.04
CA GLN A 268 -10.96 -5.88 -11.84
C GLN A 268 -9.52 -6.38 -11.87
N ARG A 269 -9.14 -7.13 -10.84
CA ARG A 269 -7.79 -7.69 -10.67
C ARG A 269 -7.87 -9.20 -10.42
N LEU A 270 -6.99 -9.93 -11.11
CA LEU A 270 -6.72 -11.33 -10.85
C LEU A 270 -5.20 -11.47 -10.65
N ASN A 271 -4.79 -12.10 -9.56
CA ASN A 271 -3.40 -12.46 -9.33
C ASN A 271 -3.35 -13.88 -8.81
N THR A 272 -2.46 -14.68 -9.38
CA THR A 272 -2.23 -16.04 -8.89
C THR A 272 -0.74 -16.36 -8.92
N GLN A 273 -0.32 -17.20 -7.98
CA GLN A 273 1.06 -17.68 -7.91
C GLN A 273 1.15 -19.10 -7.40
N ILE A 274 2.18 -19.78 -7.84
CA ILE A 274 2.68 -21.01 -7.22
C ILE A 274 4.12 -20.74 -6.75
N GLN A 275 4.44 -21.16 -5.54
CA GLN A 275 5.77 -20.97 -4.95
C GLN A 275 6.27 -22.28 -4.36
N TYR A 276 7.53 -22.58 -4.63
CA TYR A 276 8.32 -23.58 -3.95
C TYR A 276 9.33 -22.86 -3.06
N ASN A 277 9.47 -23.26 -1.78
CA ASN A 277 10.44 -22.68 -0.85
C ASN A 277 10.93 -23.76 0.10
N ASP A 278 12.23 -24.13 -0.01
CA ASP A 278 12.81 -25.20 0.78
C ASP A 278 14.28 -24.95 1.13
N ASN A 279 14.78 -25.68 2.11
CA ASN A 279 16.15 -25.63 2.57
C ASN A 279 16.93 -26.88 2.15
N PHE A 280 18.16 -26.68 1.70
CA PHE A 280 19.09 -27.68 1.23
C PHE A 280 20.43 -27.57 1.96
N ALA A 281 21.34 -28.51 1.71
CA ALA A 281 22.71 -28.50 2.21
C ALA A 281 22.78 -28.29 3.74
N ASN A 282 22.06 -29.11 4.51
CA ASN A 282 21.95 -29.00 5.97
C ASN A 282 21.42 -27.61 6.44
N ASN A 283 20.45 -27.06 5.75
CA ASN A 283 19.84 -25.74 6.00
C ASN A 283 20.76 -24.53 5.73
N THR A 284 21.89 -24.72 5.04
CA THR A 284 22.76 -23.60 4.67
C THR A 284 22.40 -22.95 3.33
N LEU A 285 21.51 -23.56 2.55
CA LEU A 285 21.02 -23.03 1.28
C LEU A 285 19.49 -23.05 1.28
N ASN A 286 18.85 -21.89 1.23
CA ASN A 286 17.42 -21.76 0.97
C ASN A 286 17.20 -21.44 -0.50
N VAL A 287 16.28 -22.16 -1.14
CA VAL A 287 15.87 -21.97 -2.55
C VAL A 287 14.40 -21.61 -2.60
N LEU A 288 14.09 -20.47 -3.21
CA LEU A 288 12.73 -20.08 -3.53
C LEU A 288 12.58 -19.97 -5.05
N GLY A 289 11.60 -20.70 -5.59
CA GLY A 289 11.11 -20.54 -6.95
C GLY A 289 9.66 -20.11 -6.94
N ARG A 290 9.28 -19.11 -7.74
CA ARG A 290 7.91 -18.62 -7.89
C ARG A 290 7.57 -18.47 -9.35
N ALA A 291 6.37 -18.88 -9.73
CA ALA A 291 5.74 -18.53 -10.99
C ALA A 291 4.42 -17.82 -10.70
N PHE A 292 4.13 -16.78 -11.45
CA PHE A 292 2.94 -15.96 -11.22
C PHE A 292 2.33 -15.50 -12.54
N LEU A 293 1.03 -15.20 -12.48
CA LEU A 293 0.30 -14.51 -13.53
C LEU A 293 -0.63 -13.47 -12.92
N GLY A 294 -0.89 -12.41 -13.67
CA GLY A 294 -1.80 -11.36 -13.27
C GLY A 294 -2.61 -10.83 -14.45
N GLN A 295 -3.78 -10.32 -14.15
CA GLN A 295 -4.66 -9.64 -15.09
C GLN A 295 -5.25 -8.40 -14.42
N TYR A 296 -5.35 -7.34 -15.20
CA TYR A 296 -6.07 -6.14 -14.82
C TYR A 296 -7.06 -5.76 -15.92
N ARG A 297 -8.25 -5.33 -15.53
CA ARG A 297 -9.29 -4.81 -16.43
C ARG A 297 -9.81 -3.52 -15.83
N TYR A 298 -9.76 -2.47 -16.62
CA TYR A 298 -10.27 -1.15 -16.28
C TYR A 298 -11.31 -0.73 -17.30
N ASP A 299 -12.47 -0.31 -16.81
CA ASP A 299 -13.55 0.28 -17.62
C ASP A 299 -13.97 1.60 -16.98
N ASN A 300 -14.05 2.66 -17.79
CA ASN A 300 -14.38 3.99 -17.34
C ASN A 300 -15.33 4.67 -18.35
N PRO A 301 -16.63 4.41 -18.27
CA PRO A 301 -17.63 5.16 -19.03
C PRO A 301 -17.79 6.56 -18.44
N MET A 302 -17.64 7.58 -19.28
CA MET A 302 -17.78 8.99 -18.94
C MET A 302 -18.71 9.68 -19.94
N ILE A 303 -19.11 10.90 -19.61
CA ILE A 303 -19.95 11.77 -20.43
C ILE A 303 -19.26 13.11 -20.56
N TYR A 304 -19.03 13.57 -21.79
CA TYR A 304 -18.41 14.84 -22.11
C TYR A 304 -19.30 15.63 -23.07
N GLY A 305 -19.81 16.79 -22.60
CA GLY A 305 -20.73 17.61 -23.38
C GLY A 305 -22.01 16.87 -23.81
N GLY A 306 -22.45 15.89 -23.02
CA GLY A 306 -23.57 15.01 -23.31
C GLY A 306 -23.21 13.73 -24.08
N ASP A 307 -22.02 13.64 -24.67
CA ASP A 307 -21.57 12.47 -25.42
C ASP A 307 -21.05 11.37 -24.50
N ARG A 308 -21.51 10.16 -24.72
CA ARG A 308 -21.05 8.98 -23.97
C ARG A 308 -19.74 8.48 -24.54
N THR A 309 -18.79 8.22 -23.64
CA THR A 309 -17.50 7.63 -23.98
C THR A 309 -17.21 6.42 -23.11
N LEU A 310 -16.24 5.61 -23.54
CA LEU A 310 -15.73 4.48 -22.77
C LEU A 310 -14.21 4.40 -22.94
N SER A 311 -13.47 4.63 -21.84
CA SER A 311 -12.05 4.32 -21.76
C SER A 311 -11.85 2.94 -21.17
N THR A 312 -10.94 2.12 -21.73
CA THR A 312 -10.56 0.82 -21.15
C THR A 312 -9.06 0.65 -21.08
N GLY A 313 -8.58 -0.09 -20.08
CA GLY A 313 -7.16 -0.34 -19.85
C GLY A 313 -6.84 -1.78 -19.45
N PRO A 314 -7.21 -2.82 -20.26
CA PRO A 314 -6.87 -4.19 -19.92
C PRO A 314 -5.39 -4.49 -20.07
N SER A 315 -4.84 -5.29 -19.14
CA SER A 315 -3.48 -5.84 -19.24
C SER A 315 -3.38 -7.25 -18.66
N ASP A 316 -2.45 -8.04 -19.24
CA ASP A 316 -2.12 -9.39 -18.83
C ASP A 316 -0.59 -9.53 -18.71
N TRP A 317 -0.13 -10.16 -17.64
CA TRP A 317 1.29 -10.41 -17.40
C TRP A 317 1.53 -11.75 -16.74
N HIS A 318 2.73 -12.26 -16.90
CA HIS A 318 3.22 -13.45 -16.21
C HIS A 318 4.72 -13.31 -15.91
N GLY A 319 5.21 -14.11 -15.01
CA GLY A 319 6.62 -14.06 -14.67
C GLY A 319 7.07 -15.19 -13.76
N VAL A 320 8.39 -15.21 -13.55
CA VAL A 320 9.05 -16.13 -12.65
C VAL A 320 10.08 -15.40 -11.79
N GLU A 321 10.30 -15.91 -10.60
CA GLU A 321 11.35 -15.48 -9.68
C GLU A 321 12.11 -16.71 -9.18
N LEU A 322 13.44 -16.61 -9.15
CA LEU A 322 14.32 -17.54 -8.47
C LEU A 322 15.16 -16.77 -7.46
N ARG A 323 15.21 -17.24 -6.21
CA ARG A 323 16.03 -16.67 -5.14
C ARG A 323 16.81 -17.77 -4.45
N LEU A 324 18.08 -17.52 -4.25
CA LEU A 324 19.00 -18.35 -3.49
C LEU A 324 19.48 -17.54 -2.29
N LEU A 325 19.46 -18.13 -1.10
CA LEU A 325 20.00 -17.55 0.12
C LEU A 325 20.95 -18.57 0.75
N SER A 326 22.22 -18.20 0.87
CA SER A 326 23.27 -19.06 1.44
C SER A 326 23.82 -18.50 2.74
N THR A 327 23.95 -19.36 3.74
CA THR A 327 24.63 -19.12 5.02
C THR A 327 25.84 -20.06 5.19
N ALA A 328 26.38 -20.62 4.09
CA ALA A 328 27.50 -21.56 4.11
C ALA A 328 28.83 -20.89 4.50
N LEU A 329 28.97 -19.59 4.27
CA LEU A 329 30.12 -18.83 4.73
C LEU A 329 29.83 -18.28 6.13
N THR A 330 30.77 -18.48 7.05
CA THR A 330 30.69 -17.92 8.40
C THR A 330 30.55 -16.39 8.32
N ASP A 331 29.66 -15.83 9.11
CA ASP A 331 29.38 -14.39 9.22
C ASP A 331 28.78 -13.72 7.97
N HIS A 332 28.44 -14.48 6.93
CA HIS A 332 27.82 -13.98 5.71
C HIS A 332 26.47 -14.63 5.43
N LYS A 333 25.51 -13.80 4.99
CA LYS A 333 24.28 -14.26 4.33
C LYS A 333 24.24 -13.72 2.92
N LEU A 334 24.54 -14.59 1.98
CA LEU A 334 24.59 -14.26 0.56
C LEU A 334 23.23 -14.55 -0.09
N MET A 335 22.62 -13.54 -0.68
CA MET A 335 21.39 -13.68 -1.45
C MET A 335 21.67 -13.34 -2.91
N ALA A 336 21.26 -14.22 -3.81
CA ALA A 336 21.23 -13.98 -5.25
C ALA A 336 19.82 -14.25 -5.78
N GLY A 337 19.38 -13.46 -6.76
CA GLY A 337 18.08 -13.69 -7.36
C GLY A 337 17.96 -13.21 -8.79
N PHE A 338 16.98 -13.80 -9.46
CA PHE A 338 16.59 -13.51 -10.83
C PHE A 338 15.08 -13.35 -10.89
N GLU A 339 14.63 -12.32 -11.58
CA GLU A 339 13.22 -12.05 -11.86
C GLU A 339 13.01 -11.82 -13.35
N TYR A 340 11.96 -12.41 -13.88
CA TYR A 340 11.46 -12.16 -15.22
C TYR A 340 9.98 -11.87 -15.16
N GLN A 341 9.55 -10.79 -15.80
CA GLN A 341 8.13 -10.46 -16.00
C GLN A 341 7.91 -10.04 -17.43
N ASN A 342 6.90 -10.61 -18.08
CA ASN A 342 6.46 -10.22 -19.40
C ASN A 342 5.02 -9.72 -19.33
N ASN A 343 4.82 -8.44 -19.65
CA ASN A 343 3.52 -7.84 -19.84
C ASN A 343 3.14 -8.07 -21.30
N THR A 344 2.48 -9.19 -21.56
CA THR A 344 2.23 -9.71 -22.92
C THR A 344 1.18 -8.93 -23.68
N SER A 345 0.26 -8.31 -22.96
CA SER A 345 -0.83 -7.53 -23.55
C SER A 345 -1.13 -6.35 -22.64
N ILE A 346 -0.89 -5.16 -23.14
CA ILE A 346 -1.36 -3.91 -22.56
C ILE A 346 -2.16 -3.22 -23.65
N LYS A 347 -3.42 -2.96 -23.39
CA LYS A 347 -4.30 -2.31 -24.35
C LYS A 347 -4.98 -1.12 -23.71
N GLN A 348 -4.99 0.01 -24.39
CA GLN A 348 -5.72 1.21 -23.97
C GLN A 348 -6.65 1.61 -25.10
N THR A 349 -7.91 1.85 -24.78
CA THR A 349 -8.90 2.29 -25.78
C THR A 349 -9.64 3.50 -25.25
N PHE A 350 -9.95 4.41 -26.14
CA PHE A 350 -10.98 5.43 -25.96
C PHE A 350 -12.00 5.25 -27.07
N GLN A 351 -13.28 5.26 -26.72
CA GLN A 351 -14.40 5.15 -27.65
C GLN A 351 -15.37 6.29 -27.36
N ASN A 352 -15.66 7.09 -28.38
CA ASN A 352 -16.75 8.05 -28.39
C ASN A 352 -17.88 7.47 -29.23
N PHE A 353 -19.05 7.24 -28.60
CA PHE A 353 -20.19 6.61 -29.29
C PHE A 353 -20.92 7.55 -30.25
N SER A 354 -20.79 8.88 -30.06
CA SER A 354 -21.34 9.91 -30.93
C SER A 354 -20.40 10.25 -32.09
N SER A 355 -19.11 10.13 -31.89
CA SER A 355 -18.05 10.48 -32.86
C SER A 355 -17.06 9.31 -33.00
N PRO A 356 -17.41 8.23 -33.73
CA PRO A 356 -16.54 7.06 -33.86
C PRO A 356 -15.18 7.31 -34.49
N ASP A 357 -15.02 8.39 -35.22
CA ASP A 357 -13.74 8.78 -35.83
C ASP A 357 -12.68 9.19 -34.78
N GLU A 358 -13.10 9.50 -33.55
CA GLU A 358 -12.24 9.78 -32.40
C GLU A 358 -11.76 8.51 -31.67
N ASN A 359 -12.26 7.33 -32.07
CA ASN A 359 -11.92 6.09 -31.43
C ASN A 359 -10.45 5.71 -31.62
N ILE A 360 -9.78 5.42 -30.50
CA ILE A 360 -8.39 5.01 -30.53
C ILE A 360 -8.20 3.64 -29.90
N THR A 361 -7.16 2.95 -30.32
CA THR A 361 -6.67 1.72 -29.71
C THR A 361 -5.14 1.72 -29.72
N ILE A 362 -4.57 1.72 -28.54
CA ILE A 362 -3.14 1.65 -28.30
C ILE A 362 -2.82 0.27 -27.76
N LYS A 363 -1.78 -0.38 -28.28
CA LYS A 363 -1.29 -1.68 -27.84
C LYS A 363 0.18 -1.59 -27.50
N SER A 364 0.55 -2.11 -26.36
CA SER A 364 1.91 -2.15 -25.85
C SER A 364 2.25 -3.52 -25.28
N ALA A 365 3.52 -3.82 -25.22
CA ALA A 365 4.04 -4.98 -24.49
C ALA A 365 5.41 -4.60 -23.94
N VAL A 366 5.75 -5.09 -22.75
CA VAL A 366 7.04 -4.82 -22.12
C VAL A 366 7.55 -6.01 -21.34
N MET A 367 8.80 -6.35 -21.60
CA MET A 367 9.55 -7.36 -20.85
C MET A 367 10.46 -6.68 -19.84
N ARG A 368 10.52 -7.24 -18.64
CA ARG A 368 11.39 -6.79 -17.53
C ARG A 368 12.23 -7.96 -17.04
N ILE A 369 13.52 -7.73 -16.84
CA ILE A 369 14.46 -8.68 -16.25
C ILE A 369 15.16 -7.98 -15.10
N GLY A 370 15.28 -8.65 -13.96
CA GLY A 370 16.03 -8.19 -12.80
C GLY A 370 16.99 -9.26 -12.31
N VAL A 371 18.23 -8.88 -12.03
CA VAL A 371 19.23 -9.73 -11.36
C VAL A 371 19.75 -8.98 -10.15
N TYR A 372 19.79 -9.62 -8.99
CA TYR A 372 20.24 -8.97 -7.77
C TYR A 372 21.14 -9.86 -6.94
N LEU A 373 22.06 -9.20 -6.24
CA LEU A 373 22.98 -9.81 -5.31
C LEU A 373 23.03 -8.96 -4.05
N GLN A 374 23.04 -9.61 -2.88
CA GLN A 374 23.17 -8.95 -1.58
C GLN A 374 24.00 -9.80 -0.64
N ASP A 375 24.84 -9.16 0.16
CA ASP A 375 25.53 -9.76 1.29
C ASP A 375 25.14 -9.02 2.59
N GLU A 376 24.76 -9.79 3.60
CA GLU A 376 24.74 -9.36 5.00
C GLU A 376 25.96 -9.92 5.69
N TRP A 377 26.90 -9.06 6.02
CA TRP A 377 28.16 -9.40 6.67
C TRP A 377 28.13 -9.01 8.14
N ARG A 378 28.30 -9.96 9.03
CA ARG A 378 28.51 -9.76 10.46
C ARG A 378 29.98 -9.46 10.69
N ILE A 379 30.35 -8.18 10.77
CA ILE A 379 31.73 -7.72 10.94
C ILE A 379 32.22 -8.05 12.35
N THR A 380 31.35 -7.83 13.35
CA THR A 380 31.54 -8.22 14.75
C THR A 380 30.21 -8.68 15.34
N ASP A 381 30.19 -9.11 16.60
CA ASP A 381 28.93 -9.49 17.28
C ASP A 381 27.97 -8.31 17.43
N THR A 382 28.45 -7.06 17.33
CA THR A 382 27.63 -5.85 17.49
C THR A 382 27.51 -5.00 16.23
N LEU A 383 28.28 -5.29 15.19
CA LEU A 383 28.34 -4.51 13.97
C LEU A 383 28.13 -5.41 12.75
N SER A 384 27.14 -5.07 11.95
CA SER A 384 26.89 -5.72 10.66
C SER A 384 26.76 -4.70 9.54
N ALA A 385 27.10 -5.13 8.32
CA ALA A 385 26.92 -4.37 7.10
C ALA A 385 26.03 -5.14 6.13
N THR A 386 25.23 -4.44 5.35
CA THR A 386 24.51 -4.99 4.20
C THR A 386 24.93 -4.22 2.97
N VAL A 387 25.35 -4.93 1.93
CA VAL A 387 25.65 -4.35 0.61
C VAL A 387 24.85 -5.12 -0.43
N GLY A 388 24.14 -4.41 -1.29
CA GLY A 388 23.35 -5.02 -2.34
C GLY A 388 23.42 -4.22 -3.64
N LEU A 389 23.28 -4.91 -4.74
CA LEU A 389 23.21 -4.34 -6.08
C LEU A 389 22.18 -5.10 -6.89
N ARG A 390 21.34 -4.36 -7.59
CA ARG A 390 20.40 -4.91 -8.56
C ARG A 390 20.58 -4.25 -9.93
N TYR A 391 20.58 -5.06 -10.94
CA TYR A 391 20.49 -4.67 -12.34
C TYR A 391 19.10 -5.00 -12.87
N ASP A 392 18.38 -4.00 -13.37
CA ASP A 392 17.10 -4.15 -14.04
C ASP A 392 17.25 -3.74 -15.51
N HIS A 393 16.66 -4.53 -16.40
CA HIS A 393 16.53 -4.21 -17.82
C HIS A 393 15.06 -4.20 -18.21
N ASN A 394 14.63 -3.10 -18.83
CA ASN A 394 13.32 -2.93 -19.44
C ASN A 394 13.54 -2.49 -20.89
N HIS A 395 12.95 -3.19 -21.85
CA HIS A 395 13.27 -2.95 -23.25
C HIS A 395 12.80 -1.56 -23.77
N TRP A 396 11.88 -0.90 -23.06
CA TRP A 396 11.47 0.47 -23.42
C TRP A 396 12.51 1.53 -23.06
N ILE A 397 13.18 1.36 -21.92
CA ILE A 397 14.00 2.41 -21.29
C ILE A 397 15.45 1.98 -21.02
N GLY A 398 15.82 0.74 -21.40
CA GLY A 398 17.16 0.19 -21.18
C GLY A 398 17.41 -0.25 -19.74
N SER A 399 18.64 -0.12 -19.29
CA SER A 399 19.13 -0.71 -18.04
C SER A 399 19.23 0.31 -16.92
N ARG A 400 19.03 -0.17 -15.67
CA ARG A 400 19.18 0.61 -14.43
C ARG A 400 19.90 -0.21 -13.38
N LEU A 401 20.70 0.48 -12.57
CA LEU A 401 21.39 -0.09 -11.40
C LEU A 401 20.85 0.54 -10.13
N SER A 402 20.56 -0.30 -9.16
CA SER A 402 20.05 0.09 -7.83
C SER A 402 20.97 -0.45 -6.74
N PRO A 403 22.00 0.32 -6.33
CA PRO A 403 22.82 -0.01 -5.19
C PRO A 403 22.08 0.25 -3.87
N ARG A 404 22.42 -0.52 -2.83
CA ARG A 404 22.09 -0.23 -1.43
C ARG A 404 23.25 -0.55 -0.52
N GLY A 405 23.35 0.20 0.58
CA GLY A 405 24.29 -0.03 1.65
C GLY A 405 23.63 0.24 3.00
N ALA A 406 23.95 -0.56 4.00
CA ALA A 406 23.53 -0.32 5.37
C ALA A 406 24.64 -0.71 6.33
N LEU A 407 24.79 0.08 7.38
CA LEU A 407 25.60 -0.25 8.53
C LEU A 407 24.70 -0.28 9.76
N ILE A 408 24.70 -1.38 10.49
CA ILE A 408 23.83 -1.61 11.65
C ILE A 408 24.73 -1.88 12.85
N TRP A 409 24.66 -0.99 13.83
CA TRP A 409 25.46 -1.08 15.05
C TRP A 409 24.56 -1.23 16.27
N GLN A 410 24.62 -2.40 16.91
CA GLN A 410 23.99 -2.67 18.18
C GLN A 410 24.93 -2.21 19.31
N ALA A 411 24.94 -0.90 19.58
CA ALA A 411 25.86 -0.28 20.56
C ALA A 411 25.68 -0.86 21.96
N THR A 412 24.45 -1.26 22.32
CA THR A 412 24.09 -1.96 23.55
C THR A 412 22.97 -2.93 23.29
N PRO A 413 22.62 -3.87 24.18
CA PRO A 413 21.44 -4.71 24.04
C PRO A 413 20.11 -3.93 23.89
N LYS A 414 20.10 -2.63 24.24
CA LYS A 414 18.94 -1.73 24.20
C LYS A 414 19.00 -0.70 23.08
N ALA A 415 20.15 -0.44 22.48
CA ALA A 415 20.34 0.64 21.52
C ALA A 415 20.92 0.12 20.21
N THR A 416 20.22 0.34 19.11
CA THR A 416 20.65 0.00 17.75
C THR A 416 20.64 1.26 16.90
N PHE A 417 21.73 1.53 16.19
CA PHE A 417 21.85 2.60 15.21
C PHE A 417 22.00 2.02 13.82
N LYS A 418 21.35 2.64 12.84
CA LYS A 418 21.45 2.24 11.44
C LYS A 418 21.79 3.45 10.58
N ALA A 419 22.75 3.30 9.69
CA ALA A 419 23.02 4.24 8.60
C ALA A 419 22.69 3.55 7.29
N LEU A 420 21.80 4.12 6.51
CA LEU A 420 21.22 3.50 5.31
C LEU A 420 21.43 4.41 4.10
N TYR A 421 21.81 3.81 2.98
CA TYR A 421 21.84 4.45 1.68
C TYR A 421 21.19 3.53 0.64
N GLY A 422 20.48 4.11 -0.30
CA GLY A 422 19.92 3.33 -1.41
C GLY A 422 19.48 4.20 -2.57
N ARG A 423 19.53 3.59 -3.75
CA ARG A 423 18.93 4.14 -4.99
C ARG A 423 17.78 3.27 -5.42
N ALA A 424 16.68 3.91 -5.81
CA ALA A 424 15.56 3.25 -6.44
C ALA A 424 15.16 3.96 -7.73
N HIS A 425 14.38 3.26 -8.56
CA HIS A 425 13.87 3.78 -9.81
C HIS A 425 12.44 3.34 -10.07
N ARG A 426 11.74 4.12 -10.91
CA ARG A 426 10.46 3.77 -11.52
C ARG A 426 10.54 4.03 -13.03
N SER A 427 10.16 3.07 -13.83
CA SER A 427 9.97 3.27 -15.27
C SER A 427 8.63 3.97 -15.53
N PRO A 428 8.48 4.73 -16.62
CA PRO A 428 7.17 5.18 -17.05
C PRO A 428 6.26 3.96 -17.29
N ASN A 429 4.99 4.09 -16.94
CA ASN A 429 3.99 3.10 -17.27
C ASN A 429 3.48 3.30 -18.71
N SER A 430 2.62 2.39 -19.19
CA SER A 430 2.11 2.44 -20.56
C SER A 430 1.22 3.66 -20.81
N TYR A 431 0.47 4.11 -19.83
CA TYR A 431 -0.38 5.29 -19.97
C TYR A 431 0.45 6.57 -20.11
N GLU A 432 1.42 6.76 -19.24
CA GLU A 432 2.30 7.94 -19.29
C GLU A 432 3.09 8.04 -20.60
N ARG A 433 3.53 6.88 -21.13
CA ARG A 433 4.43 6.82 -22.29
C ARG A 433 3.70 6.76 -23.63
N ASP A 434 2.66 5.92 -23.72
CA ASP A 434 2.10 5.50 -25.01
C ASP A 434 0.72 6.10 -25.28
N TYR A 435 -0.01 6.58 -24.23
CA TYR A 435 -1.34 7.12 -24.44
C TYR A 435 -1.31 8.47 -25.14
N GLY A 436 -2.08 8.59 -26.22
CA GLY A 436 -2.34 9.83 -26.92
C GLY A 436 -3.57 9.65 -27.80
N ASP A 437 -4.56 10.53 -27.61
CA ASP A 437 -5.78 10.60 -28.41
C ASP A 437 -5.71 11.72 -29.46
N ASN A 438 -4.68 12.58 -29.36
CA ASN A 438 -4.48 13.77 -30.18
C ASN A 438 -5.63 14.79 -30.09
N ILE A 439 -6.46 14.68 -29.07
CA ILE A 439 -7.59 15.56 -28.76
C ILE A 439 -7.35 16.24 -27.41
N SER A 440 -7.07 15.45 -26.39
CA SER A 440 -6.79 15.90 -25.04
C SER A 440 -5.34 15.69 -24.62
N GLN A 441 -4.69 14.64 -25.13
CA GLN A 441 -3.35 14.23 -24.73
C GLN A 441 -2.55 13.69 -25.93
N VAL A 442 -1.24 13.93 -25.90
CA VAL A 442 -0.27 13.35 -26.82
C VAL A 442 0.69 12.42 -26.09
N ALA A 443 1.10 11.34 -26.76
CA ALA A 443 2.05 10.37 -26.22
C ALA A 443 3.46 10.96 -26.08
N ASN A 444 4.27 10.41 -25.16
CA ASN A 444 5.69 10.74 -25.02
C ASN A 444 6.56 9.47 -24.91
N PRO A 445 6.87 8.81 -26.03
CA PRO A 445 7.74 7.63 -26.02
C PRO A 445 9.18 7.90 -25.56
N GLY A 446 9.59 9.16 -25.48
CA GLY A 446 10.91 9.60 -25.02
C GLY A 446 11.08 9.64 -23.51
N LEU A 447 10.07 9.29 -22.72
CA LEU A 447 10.19 9.24 -21.27
C LEU A 447 11.24 8.23 -20.80
N HIS A 448 12.02 8.63 -19.81
CA HIS A 448 13.01 7.79 -19.12
C HIS A 448 12.56 7.49 -17.68
N SER A 449 13.31 6.63 -16.98
CA SER A 449 13.02 6.31 -15.58
C SER A 449 13.20 7.51 -14.65
N GLU A 450 12.30 7.63 -13.69
CA GLU A 450 12.54 8.39 -12.46
C GLU A 450 13.54 7.68 -11.57
N SER A 451 14.23 8.42 -10.71
CA SER A 451 15.10 7.82 -9.68
C SER A 451 15.08 8.63 -8.39
N VAL A 452 15.40 7.96 -7.30
CA VAL A 452 15.60 8.56 -5.98
C VAL A 452 16.86 8.02 -5.35
N ASP A 453 17.70 8.92 -4.82
CA ASP A 453 18.79 8.61 -3.91
C ASP A 453 18.35 8.98 -2.49
N THR A 454 18.62 8.09 -1.53
CA THR A 454 18.23 8.33 -0.15
C THR A 454 19.39 8.07 0.80
N ALA A 455 19.46 8.89 1.84
CA ALA A 455 20.30 8.67 3.01
C ALA A 455 19.42 8.76 4.26
N GLU A 456 19.62 7.85 5.20
CA GLU A 456 18.79 7.75 6.40
C GLU A 456 19.61 7.31 7.61
N LEU A 457 19.35 7.93 8.76
CA LEU A 457 19.89 7.53 10.05
C LEU A 457 18.73 7.15 10.97
N VAL A 458 18.81 5.96 11.54
CA VAL A 458 17.79 5.43 12.46
C VAL A 458 18.44 5.11 13.79
N ALA A 459 17.80 5.50 14.88
CA ALA A 459 18.14 5.12 16.25
C ALA A 459 16.93 4.44 16.89
N ASP A 460 17.08 3.17 17.25
CA ASP A 460 16.13 2.39 18.03
C ASP A 460 16.61 2.25 19.46
N TYR A 461 15.79 2.60 20.46
CA TYR A 461 16.13 2.52 21.87
C TYR A 461 15.02 1.84 22.68
N LEU A 462 15.31 0.65 23.19
CA LEU A 462 14.44 -0.09 24.12
C LEU A 462 14.66 0.46 25.55
N ALA A 463 14.00 1.58 25.86
CA ALA A 463 14.16 2.25 27.14
C ALA A 463 13.75 1.34 28.33
N GLN A 464 12.71 0.53 28.14
CA GLN A 464 12.22 -0.51 29.03
C GLN A 464 11.73 -1.71 28.19
N PRO A 465 11.61 -2.92 28.73
CA PRO A 465 11.04 -4.06 28.00
C PRO A 465 9.66 -3.78 27.39
N THR A 466 8.96 -2.78 27.91
CA THR A 466 7.62 -2.35 27.52
C THR A 466 7.60 -0.97 26.83
N LEU A 467 8.75 -0.34 26.55
CA LEU A 467 8.85 0.99 25.92
C LEU A 467 9.96 1.02 24.89
N ASN A 468 9.59 1.13 23.63
CA ASN A 468 10.50 1.38 22.54
C ASN A 468 10.38 2.81 22.03
N LEU A 469 11.50 3.47 21.78
CA LEU A 469 11.61 4.78 21.16
C LEU A 469 12.40 4.63 19.85
N ARG A 470 11.95 5.29 18.80
CA ARG A 470 12.69 5.36 17.53
C ARG A 470 12.79 6.80 17.07
N ALA A 471 13.99 7.21 16.68
CA ALA A 471 14.23 8.45 15.95
C ALA A 471 14.77 8.12 14.56
N ASN A 472 14.34 8.88 13.58
CA ASN A 472 14.73 8.73 12.19
C ASN A 472 14.96 10.09 11.56
N VAL A 473 16.05 10.28 10.82
CA VAL A 473 16.34 11.46 10.01
C VAL A 473 16.67 10.99 8.60
N TYR A 474 16.04 11.61 7.61
CA TYR A 474 16.18 11.17 6.22
C TYR A 474 16.36 12.34 5.24
N ALA A 475 16.99 12.01 4.12
CA ALA A 475 17.19 12.90 2.99
C ALA A 475 16.95 12.13 1.70
N TRP A 476 16.05 12.62 0.84
CA TRP A 476 15.71 12.05 -0.46
C TRP A 476 15.98 13.08 -1.55
N ASP A 477 16.69 12.66 -2.59
CA ASP A 477 16.95 13.41 -3.80
C ASP A 477 16.29 12.70 -4.97
N MET A 478 15.22 13.28 -5.53
CA MET A 478 14.45 12.68 -6.61
C MET A 478 14.74 13.37 -7.93
N TYR A 479 14.91 12.58 -8.98
CA TYR A 479 15.33 13.05 -10.31
C TYR A 479 14.37 12.57 -11.38
N HIS A 480 14.17 13.41 -12.39
CA HIS A 480 13.42 13.07 -13.60
C HIS A 480 11.98 12.63 -13.32
N LEU A 481 11.34 13.21 -12.31
CA LEU A 481 9.95 12.86 -11.98
C LEU A 481 9.04 13.10 -13.18
N ILE A 482 8.16 12.13 -13.44
CA ILE A 482 7.17 12.20 -14.50
C ILE A 482 5.92 12.86 -13.94
N ALA A 483 5.43 13.89 -14.61
CA ALA A 483 4.21 14.61 -14.29
C ALA A 483 3.48 15.03 -15.55
N LEU A 484 2.18 15.26 -15.45
CA LEU A 484 1.40 15.82 -16.55
C LEU A 484 1.80 17.28 -16.76
N GLY A 485 1.97 17.68 -17.99
CA GLY A 485 2.29 19.03 -18.43
C GLY A 485 1.60 19.32 -19.77
N ILE A 486 2.00 20.41 -20.42
CA ILE A 486 1.47 20.78 -21.74
C ILE A 486 2.59 20.64 -22.78
N ASP A 487 2.30 19.92 -23.86
CA ASP A 487 3.20 19.86 -25.01
C ASP A 487 3.25 21.22 -25.73
N PRO A 488 4.44 21.85 -25.86
CA PRO A 488 4.53 23.17 -26.43
C PRO A 488 4.21 23.24 -27.93
N LEU A 489 4.19 22.09 -28.64
CA LEU A 489 3.92 22.03 -30.07
C LEU A 489 2.42 21.91 -30.36
N SER A 490 1.73 21.04 -29.65
CA SER A 490 0.30 20.79 -29.86
C SER A 490 -0.63 21.59 -28.94
N GLY A 491 -0.11 22.08 -27.77
CA GLY A 491 -0.91 22.69 -26.74
C GLY A 491 -1.77 21.69 -25.92
N LEU A 492 -1.62 20.39 -26.19
CA LEU A 492 -2.34 19.32 -25.50
C LEU A 492 -1.58 18.84 -24.25
N SER A 493 -2.26 18.14 -23.38
CA SER A 493 -1.63 17.48 -22.23
C SER A 493 -0.59 16.45 -22.68
N GLN A 494 0.52 16.36 -21.94
CA GLN A 494 1.56 15.36 -22.19
C GLN A 494 2.28 15.03 -20.88
N TYR A 495 2.53 13.75 -20.63
CA TYR A 495 3.45 13.38 -19.55
C TYR A 495 4.87 13.76 -19.89
N GLN A 496 5.51 14.51 -19.03
CA GLN A 496 6.85 15.06 -19.23
C GLN A 496 7.76 14.74 -18.06
N GLN A 497 9.05 14.63 -18.35
CA GLN A 497 10.07 14.53 -17.31
C GLN A 497 10.42 15.90 -16.77
N ASN A 498 10.30 16.04 -15.44
CA ASN A 498 10.80 17.22 -14.79
C ASN A 498 12.33 17.21 -14.75
N SER A 499 12.95 18.17 -15.38
CA SER A 499 14.41 18.34 -15.38
C SER A 499 14.97 18.79 -14.02
N LYS A 500 14.09 19.25 -13.12
CA LYS A 500 14.46 19.81 -11.84
C LYS A 500 14.33 18.76 -10.74
N LYS A 501 15.33 18.73 -9.88
CA LYS A 501 15.39 17.83 -8.73
C LYS A 501 14.35 18.23 -7.69
N VAL A 502 13.69 17.22 -7.08
CA VAL A 502 12.88 17.37 -5.89
C VAL A 502 13.67 16.91 -4.67
N LEU A 503 13.63 17.69 -3.60
CA LEU A 503 14.30 17.40 -2.33
C LEU A 503 13.25 17.12 -1.27
N ALA A 504 13.34 15.98 -0.58
CA ALA A 504 12.55 15.72 0.62
C ALA A 504 13.49 15.45 1.80
N ARG A 505 13.28 16.17 2.87
CA ARG A 505 14.06 16.10 4.11
C ARG A 505 13.10 16.02 5.29
N GLY A 506 13.46 15.26 6.31
CA GLY A 506 12.63 15.20 7.50
C GLY A 506 13.24 14.45 8.66
N ALA A 507 12.53 14.54 9.78
CA ALA A 507 12.80 13.80 11.01
C ALA A 507 11.50 13.25 11.56
N GLU A 508 11.55 12.03 12.07
CA GLU A 508 10.43 11.30 12.66
C GLU A 508 10.84 10.80 14.05
N LEU A 509 9.95 11.00 15.02
CA LEU A 509 10.06 10.39 16.34
C LEU A 509 8.86 9.48 16.53
N SER A 510 9.07 8.29 17.05
CA SER A 510 7.98 7.37 17.38
C SER A 510 8.23 6.65 18.68
N LEU A 511 7.14 6.26 19.33
CA LEU A 511 7.13 5.48 20.55
C LEU A 511 6.13 4.34 20.45
N ASP A 512 6.43 3.22 21.09
CA ASP A 512 5.52 2.11 21.31
C ASP A 512 5.64 1.68 22.78
N LYS A 513 4.54 1.78 23.53
CA LYS A 513 4.48 1.44 24.94
C LYS A 513 3.36 0.44 25.19
N THR A 514 3.68 -0.63 25.89
CA THR A 514 2.71 -1.59 26.42
C THR A 514 2.68 -1.55 27.93
N TRP A 515 1.57 -1.93 28.52
CA TRP A 515 1.39 -2.09 29.96
C TRP A 515 0.92 -3.51 30.27
N ASP A 516 1.31 -4.03 31.45
CA ASP A 516 0.99 -5.41 31.86
C ASP A 516 -0.52 -5.67 31.97
N TRP A 517 -1.32 -4.63 32.21
CA TRP A 517 -2.78 -4.71 32.22
C TRP A 517 -3.43 -4.71 30.82
N GLY A 518 -2.61 -4.77 29.77
CA GLY A 518 -3.03 -4.98 28.39
C GLY A 518 -3.31 -3.72 27.58
N ALA A 519 -2.98 -2.51 28.08
CA ALA A 519 -3.02 -1.31 27.27
C ALA A 519 -1.80 -1.21 26.35
N ARG A 520 -1.96 -0.50 25.23
CA ARG A 520 -0.86 -0.16 24.29
C ARG A 520 -1.05 1.24 23.75
N LEU A 521 0.04 1.99 23.70
CA LEU A 521 0.12 3.30 23.09
C LEU A 521 1.18 3.28 21.99
N ARG A 522 0.81 3.67 20.78
CA ARG A 522 1.72 3.95 19.68
C ARG A 522 1.57 5.41 19.32
N GLY A 523 2.68 6.14 19.26
CA GLY A 523 2.68 7.53 18.88
C GLY A 523 3.80 7.84 17.90
N SER A 524 3.59 8.81 17.03
CA SER A 524 4.64 9.38 16.19
C SER A 524 4.39 10.85 15.90
N PHE A 525 5.49 11.58 15.74
CA PHE A 525 5.49 12.95 15.26
C PHE A 525 6.59 13.10 14.21
N GLY A 526 6.25 13.70 13.08
CA GLY A 526 7.15 13.94 11.96
C GLY A 526 7.16 15.40 11.55
N ILE A 527 8.36 15.87 11.22
CA ILE A 527 8.61 17.16 10.55
C ILE A 527 9.22 16.83 9.20
N GLN A 528 8.65 17.37 8.13
CA GLN A 528 9.09 17.07 6.77
C GLN A 528 8.95 18.27 5.86
N ASN A 529 9.85 18.39 4.90
CA ASN A 529 9.78 19.38 3.83
C ASN A 529 10.10 18.70 2.51
N ALA A 530 9.18 18.77 1.55
CA ALA A 530 9.42 18.36 0.18
C ALA A 530 9.29 19.59 -0.73
N GLU A 531 10.35 19.88 -1.49
CA GLU A 531 10.44 21.09 -2.28
C GLU A 531 11.09 20.87 -3.64
N GLN A 532 10.73 21.73 -4.58
CA GLN A 532 11.35 21.85 -5.88
C GLN A 532 11.69 23.32 -6.14
N GLN A 533 12.97 23.63 -6.40
CA GLN A 533 13.43 25.02 -6.59
C GLN A 533 12.98 25.98 -5.49
N ASN A 534 13.09 25.57 -4.23
CA ASN A 534 12.65 26.32 -3.04
C ASN A 534 11.13 26.57 -2.95
N SER A 535 10.33 25.93 -3.81
CA SER A 535 8.87 25.91 -3.70
C SER A 535 8.40 24.62 -3.07
N HIS A 536 7.64 24.71 -2.00
CA HIS A 536 7.04 23.58 -1.33
C HIS A 536 6.07 22.83 -2.26
N LEU A 537 6.14 21.50 -2.27
CA LEU A 537 5.30 20.68 -3.15
C LEU A 537 3.82 20.74 -2.75
N PRO A 538 2.91 20.63 -3.72
CA PRO A 538 1.50 20.36 -3.44
C PRO A 538 1.31 19.08 -2.63
N ASN A 539 0.23 19.02 -1.85
CA ASN A 539 -0.18 17.90 -1.00
C ASN A 539 0.88 17.41 0.00
N SER A 540 1.86 18.24 0.33
CA SER A 540 2.96 17.92 1.24
C SER A 540 2.77 18.62 2.60
N PRO A 541 2.30 17.95 3.66
CA PRO A 541 2.19 18.55 4.98
C PRO A 541 3.57 18.68 5.64
N TYR A 542 3.86 19.83 6.30
CA TYR A 542 5.09 19.99 7.09
C TYR A 542 5.13 19.15 8.36
N TYR A 543 3.97 18.95 8.99
CA TYR A 543 3.85 18.28 10.28
C TYR A 543 2.83 17.15 10.21
N LEU A 544 3.18 16.02 10.78
CA LEU A 544 2.31 14.86 10.94
C LEU A 544 2.37 14.38 12.38
N GLY A 545 1.21 14.14 12.99
CA GLY A 545 1.09 13.55 14.31
C GLY A 545 0.18 12.34 14.28
N LYS A 546 0.57 11.22 14.89
CA LYS A 546 -0.23 10.00 14.98
C LYS A 546 -0.22 9.49 16.39
N LEU A 547 -1.38 9.11 16.90
CA LEU A 547 -1.53 8.49 18.21
C LEU A 547 -2.58 7.38 18.13
N ASN A 548 -2.18 6.17 18.46
CA ASN A 548 -3.05 5.00 18.55
C ASN A 548 -2.99 4.48 19.99
N PHE A 549 -4.10 4.53 20.70
CA PHE A 549 -4.21 4.05 22.08
C PHE A 549 -5.26 2.96 22.20
N SER A 550 -4.91 1.84 22.80
CA SER A 550 -5.87 0.77 23.06
C SER A 550 -5.78 0.28 24.50
N LEU A 551 -6.93 -0.06 25.07
CA LEU A 551 -7.02 -0.56 26.44
C LEU A 551 -8.19 -1.55 26.61
N PRO A 552 -8.05 -2.56 27.47
CA PRO A 552 -9.19 -3.33 27.93
C PRO A 552 -10.06 -2.47 28.85
N ILE A 553 -11.37 -2.61 28.77
CA ILE A 553 -12.32 -1.92 29.65
C ILE A 553 -12.70 -2.88 30.78
N PRO A 554 -12.27 -2.66 32.02
CA PRO A 554 -12.45 -3.64 33.11
C PRO A 554 -13.90 -3.92 33.48
N LEU A 555 -14.80 -2.96 33.23
CA LEU A 555 -16.24 -3.04 33.58
C LEU A 555 -17.01 -4.10 32.78
N ILE A 556 -16.51 -4.44 31.56
CA ILE A 556 -17.17 -5.41 30.68
C ILE A 556 -16.11 -6.42 30.23
N THR A 557 -16.27 -7.66 30.64
CA THR A 557 -15.36 -8.75 30.30
C THR A 557 -15.21 -8.88 28.77
N GLY A 558 -13.98 -8.85 28.27
CA GLY A 558 -13.67 -9.00 26.85
C GLY A 558 -13.84 -7.73 26.02
N LEU A 559 -14.29 -6.61 26.61
CA LEU A 559 -14.38 -5.33 25.88
C LEU A 559 -13.01 -4.64 25.83
N ARG A 560 -12.63 -4.22 24.64
CA ARG A 560 -11.46 -3.39 24.36
C ARG A 560 -11.87 -2.12 23.62
N ALA A 561 -11.30 -1.00 24.00
CA ALA A 561 -11.39 0.25 23.24
C ALA A 561 -10.08 0.49 22.47
N GLY A 562 -10.19 0.93 21.24
CA GLY A 562 -9.11 1.45 20.41
C GLY A 562 -9.44 2.87 19.97
N SER A 563 -8.58 3.83 20.25
CA SER A 563 -8.73 5.21 19.81
C SER A 563 -7.55 5.61 18.94
N GLU A 564 -7.82 6.41 17.93
CA GLU A 564 -6.84 6.95 17.00
C GLU A 564 -7.00 8.46 16.90
N LEU A 565 -5.87 9.19 16.96
CA LEU A 565 -5.80 10.61 16.66
C LEU A 565 -4.78 10.81 15.55
N GLN A 566 -5.13 11.56 14.52
CA GLN A 566 -4.26 11.87 13.39
C GLN A 566 -4.29 13.38 13.14
N TYR A 567 -3.12 14.03 13.31
CA TYR A 567 -2.91 15.43 12.97
C TYR A 567 -2.24 15.53 11.60
N TYR A 568 -2.77 16.38 10.75
CA TYR A 568 -2.20 16.75 9.46
C TYR A 568 -2.03 18.26 9.39
N GLY A 569 -0.80 18.71 9.13
CA GLY A 569 -0.50 20.11 8.86
C GLY A 569 -1.13 20.59 7.56
N LYS A 570 -1.11 21.90 7.35
CA LYS A 570 -1.57 22.55 6.10
C LYS A 570 -0.91 21.90 4.89
N ARG A 571 -1.66 21.79 3.80
CA ARG A 571 -1.19 21.27 2.52
C ARG A 571 -1.45 22.28 1.40
N LYS A 572 -0.43 22.54 0.60
CA LYS A 572 -0.55 23.38 -0.58
C LYS A 572 -1.37 22.65 -1.66
N THR A 573 -2.22 23.35 -2.36
CA THR A 573 -2.99 22.85 -3.51
C THR A 573 -2.28 23.17 -4.83
N LEU A 574 -2.78 22.68 -5.94
CA LEU A 574 -2.16 22.90 -7.25
C LEU A 574 -2.23 24.36 -7.70
N ASP A 575 -3.29 25.10 -7.34
CA ASP A 575 -3.42 26.54 -7.62
C ASP A 575 -2.56 27.44 -6.71
N GLY A 576 -1.86 26.84 -5.72
CA GLY A 576 -0.98 27.53 -4.78
C GLY A 576 -1.66 27.99 -3.48
N SER A 577 -2.96 27.81 -3.32
CA SER A 577 -3.66 27.99 -2.05
C SER A 577 -3.31 26.90 -1.03
N ASN A 578 -3.87 26.91 0.16
CA ASN A 578 -3.62 25.90 1.18
C ASN A 578 -4.94 25.37 1.76
N THR A 579 -4.97 24.06 2.04
CA THR A 579 -5.97 23.51 2.97
C THR A 579 -5.56 23.81 4.41
N ASP A 580 -6.52 23.92 5.31
CA ASP A 580 -6.23 24.05 6.73
C ASP A 580 -5.67 22.76 7.33
N SER A 581 -4.97 22.90 8.46
CA SER A 581 -4.59 21.76 9.29
C SER A 581 -5.81 21.23 10.05
N TYR A 582 -5.83 19.92 10.30
CA TYR A 582 -6.95 19.29 11.00
C TYR A 582 -6.50 18.10 11.87
N VAL A 583 -7.38 17.70 12.80
CA VAL A 583 -7.22 16.52 13.64
C VAL A 583 -8.39 15.57 13.40
N LEU A 584 -8.12 14.37 13.01
CA LEU A 584 -9.12 13.29 12.96
C LEU A 584 -9.03 12.42 14.20
N ALA A 585 -10.18 12.15 14.81
CA ALA A 585 -10.30 11.20 15.91
C ALA A 585 -11.23 10.06 15.51
N ASN A 586 -10.78 8.82 15.75
CA ASN A 586 -11.58 7.61 15.56
C ASN A 586 -11.66 6.83 16.86
N LEU A 587 -12.78 6.12 17.07
CA LEU A 587 -13.00 5.24 18.21
C LEU A 587 -13.55 3.91 17.73
N ASN A 588 -12.98 2.82 18.22
CA ASN A 588 -13.51 1.47 18.02
C ASN A 588 -13.66 0.75 19.36
N LEU A 589 -14.82 0.16 19.56
CA LEU A 589 -15.11 -0.73 20.69
C LEU A 589 -15.28 -2.13 20.13
N VAL A 590 -14.52 -3.09 20.64
CA VAL A 590 -14.60 -4.49 20.22
C VAL A 590 -14.72 -5.40 21.44
N THR A 591 -15.65 -6.36 21.40
CA THR A 591 -15.88 -7.29 22.49
C THR A 591 -16.18 -8.70 21.99
N ASN A 592 -15.62 -9.69 22.66
CA ASN A 592 -16.10 -11.05 22.54
C ASN A 592 -17.40 -11.17 23.38
N VAL A 593 -18.48 -11.61 22.76
CA VAL A 593 -19.78 -11.77 23.44
C VAL A 593 -19.74 -13.01 24.32
N PRO A 594 -19.70 -12.89 25.69
CA PRO A 594 -19.43 -14.04 26.55
C PRO A 594 -20.48 -15.13 26.46
N GLN A 595 -21.74 -14.77 26.14
CA GLN A 595 -22.87 -15.67 26.06
C GLN A 595 -22.87 -16.54 24.79
N VAL A 596 -22.14 -16.15 23.77
CA VAL A 596 -22.09 -16.84 22.47
C VAL A 596 -20.61 -17.08 22.08
N LYS A 597 -20.14 -18.28 22.39
CA LYS A 597 -18.75 -18.66 22.04
C LYS A 597 -18.49 -18.44 20.55
N GLY A 598 -17.41 -17.78 20.23
CA GLY A 598 -17.02 -17.47 18.84
C GLY A 598 -17.61 -16.18 18.27
N LEU A 599 -18.53 -15.50 18.98
CA LEU A 599 -19.09 -14.23 18.53
C LEU A 599 -18.26 -13.04 19.04
N GLU A 600 -17.82 -12.20 18.11
CA GLU A 600 -17.22 -10.90 18.39
C GLU A 600 -18.11 -9.81 17.79
N ALA A 601 -18.31 -8.72 18.51
CA ALA A 601 -19.05 -7.54 18.06
C ALA A 601 -18.16 -6.32 18.14
N SER A 602 -18.30 -5.39 17.16
CA SER A 602 -17.61 -4.11 17.23
C SER A 602 -18.50 -2.94 16.80
N LEU A 603 -18.21 -1.78 17.39
CA LEU A 603 -18.78 -0.47 17.07
C LEU A 603 -17.64 0.48 16.78
N SER A 604 -17.57 0.99 15.56
CA SER A 604 -16.57 1.97 15.15
C SER A 604 -17.24 3.32 14.86
N ILE A 605 -16.61 4.39 15.30
CA ILE A 605 -17.00 5.78 14.97
C ILE A 605 -15.78 6.43 14.33
N TYR A 606 -15.89 6.74 13.04
CA TYR A 606 -14.86 7.45 12.29
C TYR A 606 -15.20 8.93 12.24
N ASN A 607 -14.17 9.78 12.30
CA ASN A 607 -14.32 11.22 12.44
C ASN A 607 -15.25 11.57 13.61
N LEU A 608 -14.86 11.17 14.83
CA LEU A 608 -15.67 11.22 16.06
C LEU A 608 -16.21 12.63 16.33
N PHE A 609 -15.43 13.68 16.07
CA PHE A 609 -15.80 15.06 16.32
C PHE A 609 -16.51 15.74 15.15
N ASN A 610 -16.73 15.00 14.04
CA ASN A 610 -17.33 15.50 12.80
C ASN A 610 -16.55 16.70 12.23
N GLU A 611 -15.21 16.60 12.25
CA GLU A 611 -14.31 17.59 11.69
C GLU A 611 -14.57 17.77 10.19
N ASN A 612 -14.69 19.03 9.76
CA ASN A 612 -14.78 19.39 8.36
C ASN A 612 -13.38 19.66 7.82
N TYR A 613 -12.93 18.88 6.87
CA TYR A 613 -11.57 18.97 6.34
C TYR A 613 -11.51 18.72 4.83
N LEU A 614 -10.46 19.26 4.21
CA LEU A 614 -10.26 19.24 2.76
C LEU A 614 -9.02 18.42 2.40
N HIS A 615 -9.11 17.69 1.29
CA HIS A 615 -7.95 17.13 0.61
C HIS A 615 -7.68 17.90 -0.70
N PRO A 616 -6.40 18.17 -1.05
CA PRO A 616 -6.04 18.67 -2.37
C PRO A 616 -6.48 17.71 -3.47
N ALA A 617 -6.97 18.26 -4.58
CA ALA A 617 -7.34 17.49 -5.76
C ALA A 617 -6.17 17.31 -6.75
N ALA A 618 -6.34 16.42 -7.73
CA ALA A 618 -5.42 16.24 -8.85
C ALA A 618 -5.68 17.29 -9.95
N ASP A 619 -4.73 17.40 -10.87
CA ASP A 619 -4.81 18.23 -12.08
C ASP A 619 -5.82 17.72 -13.13
N THR A 620 -6.41 16.56 -12.89
CA THR A 620 -7.45 15.94 -13.71
C THR A 620 -8.87 16.14 -13.17
N ASN A 621 -9.04 16.99 -12.15
CA ASN A 621 -10.32 17.28 -11.52
C ASN A 621 -10.75 18.75 -11.77
N TRP A 622 -12.06 19.00 -11.84
CA TRP A 622 -12.62 20.34 -11.83
C TRP A 622 -12.32 21.12 -10.54
N GLN A 623 -12.24 20.36 -9.42
CA GLN A 623 -12.06 20.92 -8.09
C GLN A 623 -10.57 21.10 -7.76
N ASN A 624 -10.25 22.15 -7.00
CA ASN A 624 -8.93 22.31 -6.40
C ASN A 624 -8.78 21.52 -5.09
N THR A 625 -9.90 21.29 -4.40
CA THR A 625 -9.97 20.52 -3.15
C THR A 625 -11.28 19.75 -3.04
N PHE A 626 -11.27 18.69 -2.20
CA PHE A 626 -12.45 17.89 -1.88
C PHE A 626 -12.77 17.92 -0.39
N TRP A 627 -13.99 18.33 -0.02
CA TRP A 627 -14.54 18.09 1.31
C TRP A 627 -14.58 16.59 1.58
N GLN A 628 -14.03 16.18 2.71
CA GLN A 628 -13.96 14.78 3.06
C GLN A 628 -15.19 14.32 3.87
N PRO A 629 -15.47 12.98 3.91
CA PRO A 629 -16.62 12.45 4.64
C PRO A 629 -16.63 12.86 6.12
N GLY A 630 -17.79 13.28 6.63
CA GLY A 630 -18.02 13.56 8.02
C GLY A 630 -18.07 12.29 8.88
N ARG A 631 -18.66 12.42 10.08
CA ARG A 631 -18.77 11.31 11.03
C ARG A 631 -19.54 10.14 10.44
N THR A 632 -18.95 8.94 10.61
CA THR A 632 -19.52 7.68 10.13
C THR A 632 -19.50 6.66 11.24
N VAL A 633 -20.58 5.88 11.38
CA VAL A 633 -20.69 4.80 12.37
C VAL A 633 -20.77 3.46 11.65
N ARG A 634 -20.02 2.46 12.12
CA ARG A 634 -20.04 1.10 11.61
C ARG A 634 -20.30 0.10 12.73
N PHE A 635 -21.26 -0.77 12.53
CA PHE A 635 -21.51 -1.95 13.36
C PHE A 635 -20.97 -3.18 12.65
N ARG A 636 -20.39 -4.11 13.39
CA ARG A 636 -19.86 -5.35 12.85
C ARG A 636 -20.02 -6.51 13.79
N LEU A 637 -20.34 -7.68 13.24
CA LEU A 637 -20.39 -8.97 13.91
C LEU A 637 -19.50 -9.96 13.17
N ASP A 638 -18.68 -10.67 13.92
CA ASP A 638 -17.85 -11.79 13.43
C ASP A 638 -18.21 -13.04 14.25
N TYR A 639 -18.46 -14.14 13.56
CA TYR A 639 -18.77 -15.41 14.19
C TYR A 639 -17.83 -16.51 13.71
N ARG A 640 -17.24 -17.25 14.64
CA ARG A 640 -16.33 -18.39 14.37
C ARG A 640 -16.96 -19.67 14.90
N PHE A 641 -17.01 -20.68 14.00
CA PHE A 641 -17.51 -22.01 14.28
C PHE A 641 -16.39 -22.93 14.77
#